data_0f13cc03bf831ca7a26adc82d94bed3a
#
_entry.id   0f13cc03bf831ca7a26adc82d94bed3a
#
_cell.length_a   1.000
_cell.length_b   1.000
_cell.length_c   1.000
_cell.angle_alpha   90.00
_cell.angle_beta   90.00
_cell.angle_gamma   90.00
#
_symmetry.space_group_name_H-M   'P 1'
#
loop_
_entity.id
_entity.type
_entity.pdbx_description
1 polymer ?
#
loop_
_entity_poly.entity_id
_entity_poly.type
_entity_poly.pdbx_seq_one_letter_code
_entity_poly.pdbx_strand_id
1 'polypeptide(L)'
;MKMLCLLLALLLVLPMAALAEESSLYVKKVENLPEDFIFGMDASCVPALEASDVKYYDFNGNEADVYQVLADNGINYIRVRIWNDPFNSEGKGYGGGNCDIANAVAIGKRATASGMKLLVNFHYSDFWADPGKQMVPKAWKGLDIEQKTEAVYQYTLDCLTQLKEAGVDVGMVQIGNETNNYMCGEKTWFNIQYLMQAGAKATREVFPQALVALHFANPEKVGSYETYAKKMDYYQVDYDVFASSYYPYWHGSIENLTKTLSTIATTYGKKVMVMETSYAYTGADTDFNGNTIGDGGAIEKAYPFTVQGQANHLRALTDAIVNDTVNGIGVVYWEGTWISVGGQSWEENHEKWETYGSGWASSYAAAYDAADAGRYYGGCAVDNQALFDEHGKPLESLKVFNLMRTGNEIPLMADALEDVNIICDLNAPLSLPETINAVMTDDSKQAIPVTWDFTGEMDQEMHASGVAQYTITGQAGGMEARCYVSMVEYNYLQDYSFEESSPAWRITDLAKADELYIEDKKTDSLTGTKHMHFWSAAQNSVEFTLEQQAENLPGGKYKFTVSIMGGDCGKTDIYAYVKVNGETVATAPMKITSYGNWDTAVTPGFTCEATDEVVVGVYVKCQGAGNGAWGKIDDALLNSVK
;
A
#
# COMPACT_ATOMS: atom_id res chain seq x y z
N MET A 1 65.64 -46.24 42.26
CA MET A 1 64.82 -46.38 41.04
C MET A 1 63.48 -45.72 41.31
N LYS A 2 63.28 -44.52 40.82
CA LYS A 2 61.99 -43.82 40.91
C LYS A 2 61.51 -43.60 39.44
N MET A 3 60.46 -44.31 39.07
CA MET A 3 59.79 -44.14 37.78
C MET A 3 58.89 -42.91 37.82
N LEU A 4 59.18 -41.96 36.94
CA LEU A 4 58.43 -40.75 36.78
C LEU A 4 57.36 -40.99 35.70
N CYS A 5 56.09 -41.06 36.06
CA CYS A 5 54.97 -41.08 35.11
C CYS A 5 54.67 -39.68 34.60
N LEU A 6 54.91 -39.41 33.34
CA LEU A 6 54.42 -38.20 32.65
C LEU A 6 52.97 -38.44 32.16
N LEU A 7 52.01 -37.77 32.79
CA LEU A 7 50.65 -37.65 32.26
C LEU A 7 50.62 -36.54 31.21
N LEU A 8 50.44 -36.88 29.94
CA LEU A 8 50.11 -35.96 28.88
C LEU A 8 48.61 -35.69 28.95
N ALA A 9 48.22 -34.52 29.40
CA ALA A 9 46.83 -34.01 29.28
C ALA A 9 46.64 -33.48 27.85
N LEU A 10 45.96 -34.25 27.01
CA LEU A 10 45.47 -33.80 25.69
C LEU A 10 44.24 -32.92 25.92
N LEU A 11 44.41 -31.57 25.88
CA LEU A 11 43.28 -30.63 25.78
C LEU A 11 42.67 -30.78 24.41
N LEU A 12 41.55 -31.49 24.29
CA LEU A 12 40.63 -31.43 23.18
C LEU A 12 39.97 -30.06 23.23
N VAL A 13 40.47 -29.12 22.44
CA VAL A 13 39.75 -27.90 22.09
C VAL A 13 38.67 -28.34 21.08
N LEU A 14 37.48 -28.68 21.57
CA LEU A 14 36.27 -28.71 20.74
C LEU A 14 36.04 -27.29 20.26
N PRO A 15 35.87 -27.05 18.94
CA PRO A 15 35.37 -25.78 18.52
C PRO A 15 33.96 -25.65 19.14
N MET A 16 33.76 -24.63 19.99
CA MET A 16 32.40 -24.15 20.28
C MET A 16 31.86 -23.67 18.93
N ALA A 17 31.06 -24.55 18.28
CA ALA A 17 30.13 -24.06 17.28
C ALA A 17 29.27 -23.02 18.03
N ALA A 18 29.44 -21.76 17.71
CA ALA A 18 28.47 -20.74 18.08
C ALA A 18 27.14 -21.31 17.55
N LEU A 19 26.21 -21.62 18.46
CA LEU A 19 24.83 -21.86 18.09
C LEU A 19 24.40 -20.57 17.41
N ALA A 20 24.21 -20.63 16.09
CA ALA A 20 23.55 -19.54 15.38
C ALA A 20 22.23 -19.33 16.12
N GLU A 21 21.99 -18.11 16.57
CA GLU A 21 20.73 -17.75 17.22
C GLU A 21 19.61 -18.09 16.24
N GLU A 22 18.68 -18.96 16.67
CA GLU A 22 17.58 -19.38 15.80
C GLU A 22 16.78 -18.15 15.40
N SER A 23 16.49 -18.00 14.11
CA SER A 23 15.71 -16.85 13.61
C SER A 23 14.32 -16.84 14.22
N SER A 24 13.85 -15.66 14.59
CA SER A 24 12.48 -15.43 15.07
C SER A 24 11.43 -15.39 13.96
N LEU A 25 11.84 -15.42 12.68
CA LEU A 25 10.94 -15.41 11.54
C LEU A 25 10.28 -16.76 11.30
N TYR A 26 9.00 -16.75 10.99
CA TYR A 26 8.33 -17.87 10.36
C TYR A 26 8.51 -17.79 8.84
N VAL A 27 9.15 -18.77 8.23
CA VAL A 27 9.35 -18.81 6.77
C VAL A 27 9.10 -20.24 6.28
N LYS A 28 8.05 -20.41 5.48
CA LYS A 28 7.85 -21.63 4.71
C LYS A 28 8.90 -21.70 3.60
N LYS A 29 9.54 -22.87 3.47
CA LYS A 29 10.44 -23.14 2.34
C LYS A 29 9.74 -22.87 1.00
N VAL A 30 10.47 -22.31 0.05
CA VAL A 30 10.03 -22.21 -1.35
C VAL A 30 10.45 -23.49 -2.07
N GLU A 31 9.47 -24.28 -2.47
CA GLU A 31 9.75 -25.51 -3.20
C GLU A 31 10.25 -25.22 -4.61
N ASN A 32 11.05 -26.11 -5.18
CA ASN A 32 11.64 -26.00 -6.52
C ASN A 32 12.54 -24.75 -6.74
N LEU A 33 12.95 -24.07 -5.68
CA LEU A 33 13.82 -22.89 -5.79
C LEU A 33 15.19 -23.29 -6.38
N PRO A 34 15.55 -22.81 -7.61
CA PRO A 34 16.81 -23.18 -8.26
C PRO A 34 18.04 -22.69 -7.46
N GLU A 35 19.15 -23.44 -7.54
CA GLU A 35 20.40 -23.03 -6.88
C GLU A 35 20.93 -21.70 -7.44
N ASP A 36 20.77 -21.47 -8.75
CA ASP A 36 21.20 -20.29 -9.50
C ASP A 36 20.14 -19.18 -9.57
N PHE A 37 19.04 -19.30 -8.79
CA PHE A 37 18.03 -18.26 -8.71
C PHE A 37 18.66 -16.94 -8.23
N ILE A 38 18.35 -15.84 -8.93
CA ILE A 38 18.93 -14.53 -8.64
C ILE A 38 18.19 -13.90 -7.45
N PHE A 39 18.89 -13.76 -6.33
CA PHE A 39 18.52 -12.90 -5.23
C PHE A 39 19.38 -11.64 -5.30
N GLY A 40 18.80 -10.56 -5.83
CA GLY A 40 19.50 -9.30 -6.01
C GLY A 40 19.17 -8.28 -4.93
N MET A 41 20.09 -7.34 -4.73
CA MET A 41 19.92 -6.17 -3.88
C MET A 41 20.42 -4.93 -4.63
N ASP A 42 19.55 -3.90 -4.82
CA ASP A 42 20.05 -2.58 -5.20
C ASP A 42 20.69 -1.93 -3.98
N ALA A 43 21.93 -1.52 -4.10
CA ALA A 43 22.74 -0.95 -3.04
C ALA A 43 23.63 0.21 -3.55
N SER A 44 23.04 1.04 -4.41
CA SER A 44 23.75 2.10 -5.13
C SER A 44 24.15 3.27 -4.23
N CYS A 45 23.41 3.51 -3.13
CA CYS A 45 23.65 4.63 -2.23
C CYS A 45 24.71 4.36 -1.14
N VAL A 46 25.16 3.12 -0.97
CA VAL A 46 26.07 2.72 0.13
C VAL A 46 27.31 3.61 0.27
N PRO A 47 28.10 3.93 -0.79
CA PRO A 47 29.27 4.79 -0.61
C PRO A 47 28.94 6.20 -0.10
N ALA A 48 27.79 6.77 -0.52
CA ALA A 48 27.34 8.08 -0.04
C ALA A 48 26.86 8.02 1.43
N LEU A 49 26.22 6.92 1.81
CA LEU A 49 25.82 6.67 3.20
C LEU A 49 27.04 6.51 4.11
N GLU A 50 28.01 5.70 3.72
CA GLU A 50 29.27 5.53 4.45
C GLU A 50 30.05 6.87 4.57
N ALA A 51 30.08 7.69 3.51
CA ALA A 51 30.63 9.03 3.56
C ALA A 51 29.87 9.97 4.51
N SER A 52 28.62 9.69 4.78
CA SER A 52 27.76 10.39 5.77
C SER A 52 27.87 9.83 7.18
N ASP A 53 28.91 9.02 7.47
CA ASP A 53 29.17 8.33 8.75
C ASP A 53 28.21 7.18 9.08
N VAL A 54 27.43 6.67 8.13
CA VAL A 54 26.63 5.45 8.32
C VAL A 54 27.56 4.24 8.40
N LYS A 55 27.27 3.36 9.37
CA LYS A 55 27.97 2.10 9.56
C LYS A 55 26.98 0.93 9.47
N TYR A 56 27.46 -0.19 8.97
CA TYR A 56 26.69 -1.42 8.92
C TYR A 56 27.30 -2.47 9.85
N TYR A 57 26.46 -3.36 10.34
CA TYR A 57 26.83 -4.40 11.29
C TYR A 57 26.39 -5.77 10.81
N ASP A 58 27.06 -6.81 11.28
CA ASP A 58 26.60 -8.20 11.16
C ASP A 58 25.55 -8.54 12.25
N PHE A 59 24.96 -9.72 12.17
CA PHE A 59 24.00 -10.21 13.19
C PHE A 59 24.63 -10.43 14.58
N ASN A 60 25.96 -10.42 14.70
CA ASN A 60 26.66 -10.46 15.99
C ASN A 60 26.90 -9.06 16.56
N GLY A 61 26.52 -8.01 15.85
CA GLY A 61 26.72 -6.62 16.25
C GLY A 61 28.15 -6.09 15.99
N ASN A 62 28.96 -6.78 15.19
CA ASN A 62 30.25 -6.29 14.75
C ASN A 62 30.10 -5.40 13.51
N GLU A 63 30.84 -4.27 13.48
CA GLU A 63 30.93 -3.45 12.26
C GLU A 63 31.50 -4.29 11.11
N ALA A 64 30.82 -4.31 9.97
CA ALA A 64 31.13 -5.19 8.85
C ALA A 64 30.88 -4.49 7.49
N ASP A 65 31.55 -4.97 6.44
CA ASP A 65 31.23 -4.57 5.08
C ASP A 65 29.82 -5.04 4.70
N VAL A 66 28.94 -4.11 4.35
CA VAL A 66 27.53 -4.42 4.05
C VAL A 66 27.40 -5.44 2.91
N TYR A 67 28.27 -5.41 1.90
CA TYR A 67 28.22 -6.38 0.80
C TYR A 67 28.54 -7.79 1.27
N GLN A 68 29.43 -7.95 2.26
CA GLN A 68 29.69 -9.23 2.88
C GLN A 68 28.49 -9.71 3.71
N VAL A 69 27.85 -8.80 4.46
CA VAL A 69 26.63 -9.11 5.22
C VAL A 69 25.51 -9.58 4.30
N LEU A 70 25.33 -8.92 3.16
CA LEU A 70 24.35 -9.32 2.14
C LEU A 70 24.64 -10.71 1.57
N ALA A 71 25.90 -10.97 1.19
CA ALA A 71 26.34 -12.27 0.64
C ALA A 71 26.14 -13.41 1.64
N ASP A 72 26.50 -13.21 2.89
CA ASP A 72 26.34 -14.19 3.98
C ASP A 72 24.86 -14.55 4.22
N ASN A 73 23.94 -13.64 3.84
CA ASN A 73 22.50 -13.83 3.98
C ASN A 73 21.80 -14.24 2.66
N GLY A 74 22.56 -14.68 1.66
CA GLY A 74 22.02 -15.33 0.46
C GLY A 74 21.78 -14.42 -0.74
N ILE A 75 22.15 -13.14 -0.67
CA ILE A 75 22.20 -12.26 -1.85
C ILE A 75 23.37 -12.69 -2.74
N ASN A 76 23.11 -12.83 -4.04
CA ASN A 76 24.10 -13.28 -5.01
C ASN A 76 24.32 -12.28 -6.18
N TYR A 77 23.52 -11.21 -6.23
CA TYR A 77 23.69 -10.10 -7.15
C TYR A 77 23.55 -8.75 -6.45
N ILE A 78 24.43 -7.80 -6.78
CA ILE A 78 24.27 -6.38 -6.42
C ILE A 78 23.87 -5.62 -7.66
N ARG A 79 22.74 -4.92 -7.63
CA ARG A 79 22.30 -4.00 -8.68
C ARG A 79 22.81 -2.59 -8.38
N VAL A 80 23.40 -1.94 -9.39
CA VAL A 80 23.89 -0.55 -9.28
C VAL A 80 23.36 0.30 -10.42
N ARG A 81 22.89 1.49 -10.09
CA ARG A 81 22.54 2.52 -11.07
C ARG A 81 23.82 3.13 -11.65
N ILE A 82 23.78 3.51 -12.93
CA ILE A 82 24.78 4.39 -13.55
C ILE A 82 24.06 5.54 -14.24
N TRP A 83 24.35 6.75 -13.80
CA TRP A 83 23.97 8.01 -14.42
C TRP A 83 25.16 8.56 -15.22
N ASN A 84 24.86 9.33 -16.29
CA ASN A 84 25.91 9.78 -17.18
C ASN A 84 26.86 10.81 -16.53
N ASP A 85 26.28 11.85 -15.93
CA ASP A 85 27.02 12.92 -15.24
C ASP A 85 26.13 13.53 -14.13
N PRO A 86 26.08 12.92 -12.93
CA PRO A 86 25.20 13.34 -11.83
C PRO A 86 25.75 14.54 -11.05
N PHE A 87 26.43 15.49 -11.73
CA PHE A 87 27.04 16.65 -11.10
C PHE A 87 26.67 17.95 -11.84
N ASN A 88 26.60 19.07 -11.12
CA ASN A 88 26.49 20.38 -11.73
C ASN A 88 27.85 20.89 -12.26
N SER A 89 27.87 22.08 -12.83
CA SER A 89 29.10 22.68 -13.40
C SER A 89 30.19 23.01 -12.37
N GLU A 90 29.85 23.00 -11.07
CA GLU A 90 30.76 23.21 -9.95
C GLU A 90 31.25 21.89 -9.34
N GLY A 91 30.84 20.75 -9.91
CA GLY A 91 31.16 19.42 -9.40
C GLY A 91 30.35 19.02 -8.17
N LYS A 92 29.20 19.68 -7.89
CA LYS A 92 28.31 19.31 -6.80
C LYS A 92 27.35 18.22 -7.27
N GLY A 93 27.26 17.14 -6.47
CA GLY A 93 26.44 15.97 -6.78
C GLY A 93 24.95 16.20 -6.65
N TYR A 94 24.15 15.49 -7.47
CA TYR A 94 22.69 15.62 -7.48
C TYR A 94 21.97 14.82 -6.37
N GLY A 95 22.69 13.99 -5.62
CA GLY A 95 22.12 13.10 -4.60
C GLY A 95 21.84 11.69 -5.16
N GLY A 96 21.05 10.92 -4.44
CA GLY A 96 20.72 9.53 -4.82
C GLY A 96 21.94 8.62 -4.95
N GLY A 97 23.00 8.87 -4.15
CA GLY A 97 24.28 8.17 -4.23
C GLY A 97 25.27 8.74 -5.26
N ASN A 98 24.93 9.82 -6.00
CA ASN A 98 25.78 10.37 -7.08
C ASN A 98 26.31 9.28 -8.02
N CYS A 99 25.41 8.42 -8.48
CA CYS A 99 25.69 7.12 -9.10
C CYS A 99 26.35 7.23 -10.48
N ASP A 100 27.62 7.60 -10.54
CA ASP A 100 28.45 7.56 -11.76
C ASP A 100 29.17 6.21 -11.92
N ILE A 101 29.96 6.08 -12.97
CA ILE A 101 30.76 4.87 -13.24
C ILE A 101 31.82 4.63 -12.14
N ALA A 102 32.39 5.67 -11.54
CA ALA A 102 33.36 5.50 -10.46
C ALA A 102 32.74 4.88 -9.22
N ASN A 103 31.52 5.31 -8.87
CA ASN A 103 30.71 4.70 -7.81
C ASN A 103 30.40 3.22 -8.12
N ALA A 104 29.97 2.92 -9.36
CA ALA A 104 29.68 1.55 -9.78
C ALA A 104 30.91 0.63 -9.73
N VAL A 105 32.10 1.13 -10.09
CA VAL A 105 33.37 0.38 -9.99
C VAL A 105 33.72 0.10 -8.52
N ALA A 106 33.56 1.09 -7.64
CA ALA A 106 33.83 0.92 -6.21
C ALA A 106 32.93 -0.16 -5.58
N ILE A 107 31.62 -0.10 -5.85
CA ILE A 107 30.63 -1.09 -5.41
C ILE A 107 30.93 -2.47 -6.03
N GLY A 108 31.15 -2.51 -7.35
CA GLY A 108 31.39 -3.76 -8.08
C GLY A 108 32.59 -4.56 -7.57
N LYS A 109 33.68 -3.88 -7.19
CA LYS A 109 34.85 -4.51 -6.56
C LYS A 109 34.50 -5.18 -5.24
N ARG A 110 33.72 -4.50 -4.37
CA ARG A 110 33.31 -5.02 -3.06
C ARG A 110 32.35 -6.19 -3.23
N ALA A 111 31.34 -6.07 -4.11
CA ALA A 111 30.41 -7.14 -4.43
C ALA A 111 31.14 -8.39 -4.95
N THR A 112 32.08 -8.22 -5.90
CA THR A 112 32.89 -9.32 -6.45
C THR A 112 33.78 -9.96 -5.38
N ALA A 113 34.37 -9.17 -4.50
CA ALA A 113 35.18 -9.68 -3.38
C ALA A 113 34.36 -10.51 -2.39
N SER A 114 33.08 -10.21 -2.23
CA SER A 114 32.11 -10.99 -1.42
C SER A 114 31.45 -12.15 -2.19
N GLY A 115 31.92 -12.43 -3.42
CA GLY A 115 31.43 -13.55 -4.23
C GLY A 115 30.12 -13.31 -4.97
N MET A 116 29.62 -12.06 -5.00
CA MET A 116 28.41 -11.68 -5.72
C MET A 116 28.73 -11.13 -7.12
N LYS A 117 27.77 -11.28 -8.02
CA LYS A 117 27.85 -10.66 -9.36
C LYS A 117 27.25 -9.26 -9.35
N LEU A 118 27.68 -8.43 -10.31
CA LEU A 118 27.11 -7.11 -10.52
C LEU A 118 26.03 -7.16 -11.60
N LEU A 119 24.88 -6.51 -11.32
CA LEU A 119 23.84 -6.15 -12.26
C LEU A 119 23.94 -4.64 -12.50
N VAL A 120 24.38 -4.26 -13.68
CA VAL A 120 24.60 -2.86 -14.06
C VAL A 120 23.30 -2.30 -14.63
N ASN A 121 22.78 -1.22 -14.03
CA ASN A 121 21.58 -0.53 -14.48
C ASN A 121 21.90 0.84 -15.09
N PHE A 122 21.90 0.93 -16.40
CA PHE A 122 22.07 2.21 -17.10
C PHE A 122 20.75 2.98 -17.16
N HIS A 123 20.71 4.17 -16.59
CA HIS A 123 19.54 5.06 -16.71
C HIS A 123 19.55 5.85 -18.04
N TYR A 124 20.73 6.07 -18.63
CA TYR A 124 20.95 6.96 -19.78
C TYR A 124 20.33 8.35 -19.54
N SER A 125 20.58 8.86 -18.37
CA SER A 125 20.14 10.13 -17.82
C SER A 125 21.22 10.61 -16.86
N ASP A 126 21.24 11.88 -16.50
CA ASP A 126 22.17 12.41 -15.50
C ASP A 126 21.65 12.28 -14.07
N PHE A 127 20.39 11.84 -13.92
CA PHE A 127 19.74 11.64 -12.64
C PHE A 127 18.65 10.54 -12.77
N TRP A 128 17.71 10.46 -11.84
CA TRP A 128 16.65 9.44 -11.84
C TRP A 128 15.92 9.36 -13.20
N ALA A 129 15.71 8.15 -13.66
CA ALA A 129 14.84 7.82 -14.78
C ALA A 129 13.77 6.82 -14.33
N ASP A 130 12.51 7.12 -14.63
CA ASP A 130 11.32 6.36 -14.30
C ASP A 130 10.29 6.43 -15.44
N PRO A 131 9.12 5.75 -15.37
CA PRO A 131 8.13 5.75 -16.46
C PRO A 131 7.61 7.12 -16.84
N GLY A 132 7.63 8.09 -15.93
CA GLY A 132 7.20 9.48 -16.16
C GLY A 132 8.34 10.42 -16.57
N LYS A 133 9.60 10.02 -16.33
CA LYS A 133 10.76 10.88 -16.48
C LYS A 133 11.94 10.15 -17.08
N GLN A 134 12.19 10.36 -18.38
CA GLN A 134 13.29 9.77 -19.17
C GLN A 134 14.09 10.89 -19.85
N MET A 135 14.76 11.71 -19.02
CA MET A 135 15.46 12.91 -19.48
C MET A 135 16.76 12.54 -20.21
N VAL A 136 17.06 13.29 -21.26
CA VAL A 136 18.33 13.12 -21.99
C VAL A 136 19.51 13.67 -21.18
N PRO A 137 20.67 12.98 -21.12
CA PRO A 137 21.88 13.53 -20.50
C PRO A 137 22.26 14.90 -21.02
N LYS A 138 22.80 15.76 -20.19
CA LYS A 138 23.29 17.13 -20.58
C LYS A 138 24.18 17.09 -21.80
N ALA A 139 25.12 16.14 -21.81
CA ALA A 139 26.10 15.99 -22.91
C ALA A 139 25.48 15.57 -24.25
N TRP A 140 24.28 14.98 -24.24
CA TRP A 140 23.60 14.47 -25.43
C TRP A 140 22.45 15.36 -25.88
N LYS A 141 22.28 16.51 -25.24
CA LYS A 141 21.20 17.46 -25.55
C LYS A 141 21.42 18.02 -26.97
N GLY A 142 20.40 17.88 -27.81
CA GLY A 142 20.44 18.35 -29.21
C GLY A 142 20.98 17.34 -30.21
N LEU A 143 21.46 16.17 -29.78
CA LEU A 143 21.82 15.09 -30.69
C LEU A 143 20.59 14.54 -31.40
N ASP A 144 20.71 14.21 -32.68
CA ASP A 144 19.73 13.42 -33.41
C ASP A 144 19.79 11.94 -33.01
N ILE A 145 18.87 11.13 -33.53
CA ILE A 145 18.79 9.72 -33.13
C ILE A 145 20.00 8.89 -33.49
N GLU A 146 20.64 9.16 -34.63
CA GLU A 146 21.85 8.45 -35.07
C GLU A 146 23.02 8.77 -34.15
N GLN A 147 23.27 10.05 -33.88
CA GLN A 147 24.28 10.54 -32.93
C GLN A 147 24.03 10.01 -31.50
N LYS A 148 22.78 10.01 -31.07
CA LYS A 148 22.41 9.52 -29.74
C LYS A 148 22.60 7.99 -29.61
N THR A 149 22.30 7.24 -30.67
CA THR A 149 22.55 5.79 -30.74
C THR A 149 24.04 5.49 -30.56
N GLU A 150 24.91 6.24 -31.28
CA GLU A 150 26.35 6.10 -31.11
C GLU A 150 26.81 6.51 -29.71
N ALA A 151 26.25 7.58 -29.13
CA ALA A 151 26.58 8.03 -27.79
C ALA A 151 26.19 6.97 -26.72
N VAL A 152 25.03 6.32 -26.84
CA VAL A 152 24.64 5.20 -25.97
C VAL A 152 25.60 4.03 -26.10
N TYR A 153 25.97 3.66 -27.35
CA TYR A 153 26.92 2.57 -27.57
C TYR A 153 28.27 2.86 -26.92
N GLN A 154 28.86 4.01 -27.21
CA GLN A 154 30.21 4.36 -26.71
C GLN A 154 30.20 4.49 -25.16
N TYR A 155 29.22 5.17 -24.61
CA TYR A 155 29.10 5.31 -23.16
C TYR A 155 28.97 3.95 -22.45
N THR A 156 28.11 3.06 -22.98
CA THR A 156 27.95 1.70 -22.44
C THR A 156 29.25 0.91 -22.55
N LEU A 157 29.92 0.97 -23.73
CA LEU A 157 31.20 0.31 -23.99
C LEU A 157 32.25 0.76 -22.99
N ASP A 158 32.40 2.08 -22.81
CA ASP A 158 33.42 2.68 -21.95
C ASP A 158 33.17 2.32 -20.46
N CYS A 159 31.93 2.40 -19.98
CA CYS A 159 31.60 2.02 -18.62
C CYS A 159 31.84 0.52 -18.35
N LEU A 160 31.38 -0.35 -19.24
CA LEU A 160 31.56 -1.79 -19.09
C LEU A 160 33.05 -2.19 -19.20
N THR A 161 33.84 -1.49 -20.05
CA THR A 161 35.29 -1.70 -20.15
C THR A 161 35.99 -1.35 -18.83
N GLN A 162 35.63 -0.22 -18.19
CA GLN A 162 36.15 0.17 -16.87
C GLN A 162 35.84 -0.88 -15.80
N LEU A 163 34.60 -1.41 -15.77
CA LEU A 163 34.23 -2.47 -14.85
C LEU A 163 35.04 -3.75 -15.08
N LYS A 164 35.23 -4.14 -16.34
CA LYS A 164 36.04 -5.30 -16.72
C LYS A 164 37.51 -5.16 -16.34
N GLU A 165 38.12 -3.98 -16.63
CA GLU A 165 39.51 -3.68 -16.25
C GLU A 165 39.68 -3.63 -14.72
N ALA A 166 38.63 -3.24 -13.99
CA ALA A 166 38.61 -3.27 -12.53
C ALA A 166 38.43 -4.68 -11.93
N GLY A 167 38.23 -5.71 -12.77
CA GLY A 167 38.05 -7.09 -12.35
C GLY A 167 36.66 -7.40 -11.73
N VAL A 168 35.64 -6.60 -12.06
CA VAL A 168 34.27 -6.79 -11.57
C VAL A 168 33.59 -7.93 -12.32
N ASP A 169 32.94 -8.85 -11.59
CA ASP A 169 32.14 -9.94 -12.15
C ASP A 169 30.73 -9.44 -12.53
N VAL A 170 30.59 -8.99 -13.78
CA VAL A 170 29.30 -8.50 -14.31
C VAL A 170 28.48 -9.67 -14.85
N GLY A 171 27.38 -9.97 -14.20
CA GLY A 171 26.47 -11.07 -14.58
C GLY A 171 25.27 -10.63 -15.42
N MET A 172 24.85 -9.36 -15.32
CA MET A 172 23.71 -8.81 -16.06
C MET A 172 23.90 -7.32 -16.32
N VAL A 173 23.39 -6.86 -17.46
CA VAL A 173 23.34 -5.43 -17.81
C VAL A 173 21.92 -5.06 -18.20
N GLN A 174 21.35 -4.11 -17.49
CA GLN A 174 20.04 -3.53 -17.73
C GLN A 174 20.18 -2.28 -18.60
N ILE A 175 19.55 -2.30 -19.77
CA ILE A 175 19.60 -1.22 -20.76
C ILE A 175 18.37 -0.31 -20.59
N GLY A 176 18.57 0.81 -19.91
CA GLY A 176 17.49 1.72 -19.51
C GLY A 176 16.78 1.27 -18.24
N ASN A 177 16.15 2.20 -17.53
CA ASN A 177 15.35 1.95 -16.33
C ASN A 177 13.90 2.29 -16.59
N GLU A 178 12.96 1.34 -16.36
CA GLU A 178 11.51 1.50 -16.48
C GLU A 178 11.08 2.23 -17.77
N THR A 179 11.66 1.81 -18.88
CA THR A 179 11.61 2.52 -20.16
C THR A 179 10.22 2.57 -20.81
N ASN A 180 9.25 1.86 -20.33
CA ASN A 180 7.85 1.80 -20.82
C ASN A 180 7.65 2.33 -22.27
N ASN A 181 7.38 3.63 -22.46
CA ASN A 181 7.21 4.27 -23.76
C ASN A 181 8.24 5.37 -24.05
N TYR A 182 9.28 5.51 -23.19
CA TYR A 182 10.29 6.58 -23.29
C TYR A 182 11.66 6.02 -22.94
N MET A 183 12.72 6.58 -23.53
CA MET A 183 14.09 6.28 -23.16
C MET A 183 15.01 7.43 -23.62
N CYS A 184 15.82 7.98 -22.72
CA CYS A 184 16.81 9.00 -23.07
C CYS A 184 16.25 10.17 -23.90
N GLY A 185 15.05 10.66 -23.51
CA GLY A 185 14.31 11.72 -24.19
C GLY A 185 13.56 11.30 -25.46
N GLU A 186 13.76 10.06 -25.97
CA GLU A 186 13.02 9.54 -27.11
C GLU A 186 11.64 9.04 -26.73
N LYS A 187 10.63 9.27 -27.61
CA LYS A 187 9.23 9.03 -27.36
C LYS A 187 8.56 8.07 -28.37
N THR A 188 9.33 7.56 -29.32
CA THR A 188 8.83 6.63 -30.33
C THR A 188 9.60 5.32 -30.26
N TRP A 189 8.89 4.20 -30.37
CA TRP A 189 9.52 2.87 -30.39
C TRP A 189 10.47 2.69 -31.57
N PHE A 190 10.26 3.44 -32.66
CA PHE A 190 11.19 3.48 -33.78
C PHE A 190 12.57 4.00 -33.37
N ASN A 191 12.64 5.01 -32.50
CA ASN A 191 13.90 5.54 -31.99
C ASN A 191 14.43 4.74 -30.78
N ILE A 192 13.55 4.38 -29.85
CA ILE A 192 13.92 3.66 -28.62
C ILE A 192 14.66 2.35 -28.93
N GLN A 193 14.21 1.59 -29.93
CA GLN A 193 14.84 0.33 -30.31
C GLN A 193 16.31 0.49 -30.74
N TYR A 194 16.70 1.61 -31.38
CA TYR A 194 18.11 1.86 -31.73
C TYR A 194 18.96 2.03 -30.47
N LEU A 195 18.45 2.73 -29.46
CA LEU A 195 19.14 2.93 -28.19
C LEU A 195 19.29 1.60 -27.43
N MET A 196 18.23 0.80 -27.37
CA MET A 196 18.29 -0.53 -26.73
C MET A 196 19.28 -1.45 -27.43
N GLN A 197 19.27 -1.50 -28.76
CA GLN A 197 20.22 -2.30 -29.54
C GLN A 197 21.67 -1.83 -29.36
N ALA A 198 21.89 -0.53 -29.25
CA ALA A 198 23.21 0.05 -29.02
C ALA A 198 23.81 -0.40 -27.67
N GLY A 199 23.02 -0.30 -26.59
CA GLY A 199 23.44 -0.78 -25.28
C GLY A 199 23.65 -2.30 -25.24
N ALA A 200 22.76 -3.07 -25.86
CA ALA A 200 22.89 -4.53 -25.97
C ALA A 200 24.17 -4.92 -26.73
N LYS A 201 24.43 -4.29 -27.88
CA LYS A 201 25.66 -4.53 -28.67
C LYS A 201 26.90 -4.29 -27.85
N ALA A 202 27.01 -3.17 -27.15
CA ALA A 202 28.17 -2.86 -26.30
C ALA A 202 28.32 -3.91 -25.17
N THR A 203 27.21 -4.35 -24.59
CA THR A 203 27.21 -5.41 -23.58
C THR A 203 27.78 -6.73 -24.12
N ARG A 204 27.30 -7.17 -25.28
CA ARG A 204 27.77 -8.42 -25.91
C ARG A 204 29.25 -8.36 -26.26
N GLU A 205 29.78 -7.17 -26.59
CA GLU A 205 31.19 -6.98 -26.93
C GLU A 205 32.10 -7.08 -25.71
N VAL A 206 31.71 -6.47 -24.57
CA VAL A 206 32.58 -6.45 -23.37
C VAL A 206 32.34 -7.69 -22.49
N PHE A 207 31.09 -8.05 -22.27
CA PHE A 207 30.65 -9.17 -21.42
C PHE A 207 29.72 -10.12 -22.19
N PRO A 208 30.21 -10.94 -23.11
CA PRO A 208 29.39 -11.79 -23.99
C PRO A 208 28.56 -12.83 -23.23
N GLN A 209 28.92 -13.13 -21.98
CA GLN A 209 28.19 -14.08 -21.12
C GLN A 209 27.17 -13.42 -20.18
N ALA A 210 27.22 -12.07 -20.03
CA ALA A 210 26.26 -11.35 -19.21
C ALA A 210 24.88 -11.35 -19.85
N LEU A 211 23.83 -11.46 -19.04
CA LEU A 211 22.45 -11.32 -19.50
C LEU A 211 22.17 -9.85 -19.84
N VAL A 212 21.45 -9.61 -20.93
CA VAL A 212 20.92 -8.30 -21.29
C VAL A 212 19.47 -8.23 -20.83
N ALA A 213 19.15 -7.29 -19.95
CA ALA A 213 17.81 -7.07 -19.44
C ALA A 213 17.20 -5.77 -19.95
N LEU A 214 15.90 -5.81 -20.27
CA LEU A 214 15.07 -4.63 -20.51
C LEU A 214 14.02 -4.53 -19.42
N HIS A 215 13.85 -3.36 -18.84
CA HIS A 215 13.10 -3.13 -17.60
C HIS A 215 11.91 -2.21 -17.83
N PHE A 216 10.75 -2.65 -17.33
CA PHE A 216 9.45 -1.98 -17.44
C PHE A 216 8.73 -1.94 -16.10
N ALA A 217 7.82 -1.01 -15.95
CA ALA A 217 6.96 -0.87 -14.78
C ALA A 217 5.47 -0.87 -15.16
N ASN A 218 4.62 -0.96 -14.15
CA ASN A 218 3.17 -0.99 -14.24
C ASN A 218 2.59 -2.28 -14.86
N PRO A 219 2.88 -3.46 -14.29
CA PRO A 219 2.31 -4.72 -14.75
C PRO A 219 0.78 -4.79 -14.62
N GLU A 220 0.17 -3.93 -13.80
CA GLU A 220 -1.29 -3.81 -13.62
C GLU A 220 -1.98 -3.20 -14.85
N LYS A 221 -1.26 -2.50 -15.72
CA LYS A 221 -1.83 -1.91 -16.94
C LYS A 221 -2.01 -2.96 -18.01
N VAL A 222 -3.22 -3.45 -18.14
CA VAL A 222 -3.60 -4.54 -19.04
C VAL A 222 -3.07 -4.33 -20.46
N GLY A 223 -2.36 -5.32 -21.01
CA GLY A 223 -1.83 -5.34 -22.37
C GLY A 223 -0.59 -4.45 -22.61
N SER A 224 -0.10 -3.75 -21.59
CA SER A 224 1.08 -2.87 -21.74
C SER A 224 2.34 -3.69 -22.01
N TYR A 225 2.61 -4.70 -21.19
CA TYR A 225 3.81 -5.54 -21.32
C TYR A 225 3.81 -6.34 -22.63
N GLU A 226 2.68 -6.91 -23.02
CA GLU A 226 2.53 -7.59 -24.31
C GLU A 226 2.80 -6.64 -25.47
N THR A 227 2.38 -5.37 -25.33
CA THR A 227 2.66 -4.33 -26.34
C THR A 227 4.16 -4.05 -26.42
N TYR A 228 4.85 -3.92 -25.26
CA TYR A 228 6.30 -3.69 -25.24
C TYR A 228 7.06 -4.88 -25.83
N ALA A 229 6.74 -6.10 -25.39
CA ALA A 229 7.36 -7.31 -25.92
C ALA A 229 7.17 -7.48 -27.43
N LYS A 230 5.94 -7.21 -27.92
CA LYS A 230 5.64 -7.22 -29.35
C LYS A 230 6.45 -6.19 -30.14
N LYS A 231 6.70 -5.00 -29.57
CA LYS A 231 7.54 -3.97 -30.21
C LYS A 231 8.99 -4.42 -30.29
N MET A 232 9.53 -4.97 -29.20
CA MET A 232 10.91 -5.49 -29.16
C MET A 232 11.10 -6.64 -30.14
N ASP A 233 10.13 -7.55 -30.24
CA ASP A 233 10.15 -8.64 -31.22
C ASP A 233 10.09 -8.11 -32.66
N TYR A 234 9.17 -7.16 -32.95
CA TYR A 234 9.04 -6.53 -34.26
C TYR A 234 10.33 -5.88 -34.74
N TYR A 235 11.05 -5.19 -33.85
CA TYR A 235 12.32 -4.54 -34.15
C TYR A 235 13.55 -5.44 -33.95
N GLN A 236 13.36 -6.70 -33.57
CA GLN A 236 14.41 -7.68 -33.33
C GLN A 236 15.47 -7.16 -32.33
N VAL A 237 15.02 -6.54 -31.23
CA VAL A 237 15.91 -6.06 -30.16
C VAL A 237 16.58 -7.25 -29.48
N ASP A 238 17.93 -7.20 -29.37
CA ASP A 238 18.69 -8.23 -28.67
C ASP A 238 18.58 -8.07 -27.16
N TYR A 239 17.88 -9.01 -26.49
CA TYR A 239 17.80 -9.08 -25.03
C TYR A 239 17.47 -10.51 -24.58
N ASP A 240 17.87 -10.84 -23.34
CA ASP A 240 17.64 -12.15 -22.73
C ASP A 240 16.48 -12.11 -21.73
N VAL A 241 16.34 -11.01 -20.98
CA VAL A 241 15.45 -10.88 -19.83
C VAL A 241 14.46 -9.74 -20.02
N PHE A 242 13.17 -10.06 -19.92
CA PHE A 242 12.11 -9.07 -19.72
C PHE A 242 11.89 -8.90 -18.23
N ALA A 243 12.17 -7.72 -17.68
CA ALA A 243 12.16 -7.45 -16.27
C ALA A 243 11.06 -6.46 -15.87
N SER A 244 10.49 -6.66 -14.69
CA SER A 244 9.37 -5.87 -14.15
C SER A 244 9.71 -5.26 -12.80
N SER A 245 9.31 -3.99 -12.56
CA SER A 245 9.08 -3.52 -11.20
C SER A 245 7.80 -4.13 -10.66
N TYR A 246 7.79 -4.50 -9.38
CA TYR A 246 6.60 -4.93 -8.67
C TYR A 246 6.59 -4.42 -7.23
N TYR A 247 5.72 -3.47 -6.96
CA TYR A 247 5.44 -2.96 -5.62
C TYR A 247 3.98 -3.25 -5.30
N PRO A 248 3.67 -4.03 -4.25
CA PRO A 248 2.29 -4.47 -3.96
C PRO A 248 1.33 -3.32 -3.65
N TYR A 249 1.86 -2.15 -3.36
CA TYR A 249 1.10 -0.94 -3.03
C TYR A 249 0.30 -0.37 -4.20
N TRP A 250 0.77 -0.58 -5.46
CA TRP A 250 0.15 0.03 -6.65
C TRP A 250 0.27 -0.79 -7.95
N HIS A 251 1.01 -1.91 -7.96
CA HIS A 251 1.23 -2.71 -9.16
C HIS A 251 0.28 -3.92 -9.29
N GLY A 252 -0.83 -3.92 -8.54
CA GLY A 252 -1.83 -4.99 -8.57
C GLY A 252 -1.38 -6.28 -7.89
N SER A 253 -2.05 -7.39 -8.18
CA SER A 253 -1.79 -8.66 -7.51
C SER A 253 -0.56 -9.40 -8.08
N ILE A 254 0.07 -10.24 -7.25
CA ILE A 254 1.14 -11.17 -7.67
C ILE A 254 0.65 -12.11 -8.78
N GLU A 255 -0.61 -12.57 -8.71
CA GLU A 255 -1.22 -13.42 -9.73
C GLU A 255 -1.27 -12.73 -11.11
N ASN A 256 -1.63 -11.44 -11.16
CA ASN A 256 -1.59 -10.68 -12.40
C ASN A 256 -0.16 -10.55 -12.94
N LEU A 257 0.81 -10.29 -12.07
CA LEU A 257 2.23 -10.20 -12.43
C LEU A 257 2.72 -11.52 -13.07
N THR A 258 2.52 -12.66 -12.39
CA THR A 258 2.99 -13.98 -12.85
C THR A 258 2.35 -14.39 -14.16
N LYS A 259 1.05 -14.13 -14.33
CA LYS A 259 0.32 -14.36 -15.58
C LYS A 259 0.89 -13.53 -16.73
N THR A 260 1.13 -12.25 -16.50
CA THR A 260 1.66 -11.33 -17.52
C THR A 260 3.09 -11.73 -17.91
N LEU A 261 3.97 -11.97 -16.95
CA LEU A 261 5.35 -12.42 -17.20
C LEU A 261 5.38 -13.78 -17.91
N SER A 262 4.54 -14.75 -17.50
CA SER A 262 4.44 -16.06 -18.16
C SER A 262 3.96 -15.94 -19.61
N THR A 263 3.09 -15.00 -19.90
CA THR A 263 2.66 -14.72 -21.28
C THR A 263 3.83 -14.25 -22.14
N ILE A 264 4.66 -13.33 -21.62
CA ILE A 264 5.86 -12.85 -22.31
C ILE A 264 6.88 -13.99 -22.51
N ALA A 265 7.18 -14.74 -21.43
CA ALA A 265 8.13 -15.85 -21.48
C ALA A 265 7.73 -16.92 -22.51
N THR A 266 6.46 -17.30 -22.52
CA THR A 266 5.93 -18.32 -23.44
C THR A 266 5.89 -17.84 -24.89
N THR A 267 5.46 -16.60 -25.12
CA THR A 267 5.27 -16.06 -26.48
C THR A 267 6.59 -15.76 -27.18
N TYR A 268 7.57 -15.23 -26.43
CA TYR A 268 8.83 -14.71 -27.01
C TYR A 268 10.08 -15.52 -26.59
N GLY A 269 9.91 -16.59 -25.79
CA GLY A 269 11.01 -17.45 -25.35
C GLY A 269 12.02 -16.74 -24.43
N LYS A 270 11.59 -15.69 -23.71
CA LYS A 270 12.46 -14.88 -22.84
C LYS A 270 12.51 -15.40 -21.42
N LYS A 271 13.59 -15.10 -20.72
CA LYS A 271 13.64 -15.15 -19.26
C LYS A 271 12.87 -13.96 -18.71
N VAL A 272 12.28 -14.10 -17.54
CA VAL A 272 11.54 -13.01 -16.87
C VAL A 272 11.97 -12.92 -15.40
N MET A 273 11.90 -11.72 -14.81
CA MET A 273 12.20 -11.53 -13.40
C MET A 273 11.56 -10.26 -12.84
N VAL A 274 11.53 -10.16 -11.53
CA VAL A 274 11.24 -8.91 -10.83
C VAL A 274 12.55 -8.17 -10.60
N MET A 275 12.69 -6.99 -11.21
CA MET A 275 13.91 -6.17 -11.17
C MET A 275 13.89 -5.18 -10.00
N GLU A 276 12.70 -4.85 -9.51
CA GLU A 276 12.52 -3.97 -8.34
C GLU A 276 11.31 -4.41 -7.52
N THR A 277 11.52 -4.56 -6.23
CA THR A 277 10.48 -4.68 -5.22
C THR A 277 11.01 -4.18 -3.88
N SER A 278 10.13 -3.71 -3.00
CA SER A 278 10.45 -3.44 -1.60
C SER A 278 9.19 -3.53 -0.75
N TYR A 279 9.35 -3.66 0.56
CA TYR A 279 8.23 -3.66 1.49
C TYR A 279 8.62 -3.00 2.81
N ALA A 280 7.72 -2.19 3.39
CA ALA A 280 7.97 -1.50 4.64
C ALA A 280 7.95 -2.48 5.83
N TYR A 281 8.96 -2.39 6.71
CA TYR A 281 8.99 -3.12 7.98
C TYR A 281 8.40 -2.31 9.14
N THR A 282 8.14 -1.03 8.91
CA THR A 282 7.54 -0.10 9.88
C THR A 282 6.82 1.04 9.15
N GLY A 283 5.84 1.67 9.79
CA GLY A 283 5.23 2.92 9.30
C GLY A 283 5.99 4.18 9.72
N ALA A 284 7.01 4.06 10.58
CA ALA A 284 7.78 5.19 11.10
C ALA A 284 8.73 5.78 10.04
N ASP A 285 8.99 7.08 10.18
CA ASP A 285 10.01 7.85 9.46
C ASP A 285 11.20 8.08 10.39
N THR A 286 12.41 7.72 9.97
CA THR A 286 13.61 7.80 10.81
C THR A 286 14.59 8.87 10.35
N ASP A 287 14.40 9.48 9.18
CA ASP A 287 15.29 10.51 8.65
C ASP A 287 14.69 11.92 8.59
N PHE A 288 13.44 12.08 9.01
CA PHE A 288 12.64 13.33 8.98
C PHE A 288 12.29 13.83 7.58
N ASN A 289 12.36 12.98 6.55
CA ASN A 289 12.03 13.35 5.15
C ASN A 289 10.73 12.73 4.64
N GLY A 290 9.88 12.25 5.48
CA GLY A 290 8.55 11.72 5.13
C GLY A 290 8.58 10.57 4.12
N ASN A 291 8.16 9.39 4.55
CA ASN A 291 8.17 8.19 3.72
C ASN A 291 7.06 8.18 2.66
N THR A 292 7.35 7.61 1.47
CA THR A 292 6.35 7.35 0.42
C THR A 292 5.27 6.40 0.93
N ILE A 293 5.63 5.44 1.78
CA ILE A 293 4.75 4.45 2.40
C ILE A 293 4.83 4.61 3.92
N GLY A 294 3.70 4.88 4.57
CA GLY A 294 3.62 5.08 6.02
C GLY A 294 2.24 4.75 6.57
N ASP A 295 2.06 4.88 7.89
CA ASP A 295 0.82 4.50 8.59
C ASP A 295 -0.39 5.41 8.26
N GLY A 296 -0.19 6.62 7.78
CA GLY A 296 -1.24 7.62 7.52
C GLY A 296 -1.85 7.60 6.12
N GLY A 297 -1.44 6.70 5.24
CA GLY A 297 -1.86 6.67 3.83
C GLY A 297 -3.09 5.79 3.57
N ALA A 298 -3.83 6.11 2.50
CA ALA A 298 -4.94 5.28 1.98
C ALA A 298 -4.44 4.05 1.17
N ILE A 299 -3.22 3.57 1.46
CA ILE A 299 -2.59 2.47 0.73
C ILE A 299 -3.02 1.15 1.36
N GLU A 300 -3.53 0.24 0.54
CA GLU A 300 -3.85 -1.11 0.96
C GLU A 300 -2.56 -1.89 1.29
N LYS A 301 -2.46 -2.37 2.53
CA LYS A 301 -1.32 -3.14 3.01
C LYS A 301 -1.54 -4.61 2.66
N ALA A 302 -0.67 -5.18 1.82
CA ALA A 302 -0.70 -6.61 1.50
C ALA A 302 -0.34 -7.48 2.73
N TYR A 303 0.56 -6.97 3.58
CA TYR A 303 1.02 -7.55 4.85
C TYR A 303 1.11 -6.46 5.92
N PRO A 304 1.18 -6.80 7.22
CA PRO A 304 1.52 -5.82 8.25
C PRO A 304 2.89 -5.15 7.98
N PHE A 305 3.04 -3.88 8.37
CA PHE A 305 4.34 -3.21 8.33
C PHE A 305 5.18 -3.64 9.52
N THR A 306 5.72 -4.86 9.40
CA THR A 306 6.56 -5.52 10.40
C THR A 306 7.72 -6.21 9.69
N VAL A 307 8.73 -6.61 10.45
CA VAL A 307 9.86 -7.40 9.94
C VAL A 307 9.38 -8.75 9.37
N GLN A 308 8.36 -9.37 9.99
CA GLN A 308 7.74 -10.59 9.49
C GLN A 308 6.93 -10.32 8.20
N GLY A 309 6.15 -9.24 8.15
CA GLY A 309 5.38 -8.87 6.96
C GLY A 309 6.28 -8.56 5.76
N GLN A 310 7.44 -7.92 5.98
CA GLN A 310 8.47 -7.71 4.95
C GLN A 310 9.02 -9.05 4.43
N ALA A 311 9.29 -10.01 5.32
CA ALA A 311 9.72 -11.36 4.95
C ALA A 311 8.63 -12.14 4.21
N ASN A 312 7.36 -12.03 4.63
CA ASN A 312 6.22 -12.67 3.99
C ASN A 312 6.03 -12.16 2.54
N HIS A 313 6.15 -10.84 2.31
CA HIS A 313 6.14 -10.27 0.97
C HIS A 313 7.21 -10.89 0.07
N LEU A 314 8.47 -10.88 0.51
CA LEU A 314 9.60 -11.42 -0.25
C LEU A 314 9.44 -12.91 -0.55
N ARG A 315 8.99 -13.68 0.46
CA ARG A 315 8.76 -15.11 0.32
C ARG A 315 7.63 -15.39 -0.69
N ALA A 316 6.50 -14.70 -0.60
CA ALA A 316 5.36 -14.90 -1.48
C ALA A 316 5.69 -14.53 -2.94
N LEU A 317 6.39 -13.39 -3.14
CA LEU A 317 6.82 -12.97 -4.47
C LEU A 317 7.83 -13.96 -5.08
N THR A 318 8.80 -14.43 -4.29
CA THR A 318 9.79 -15.42 -4.76
C THR A 318 9.12 -16.74 -5.13
N ASP A 319 8.21 -17.24 -4.29
CA ASP A 319 7.46 -18.46 -4.57
C ASP A 319 6.67 -18.37 -5.89
N ALA A 320 6.01 -17.26 -6.11
CA ALA A 320 5.25 -17.00 -7.33
C ALA A 320 6.14 -16.90 -8.58
N ILE A 321 7.33 -16.29 -8.48
CA ILE A 321 8.28 -16.23 -9.61
C ILE A 321 8.87 -17.62 -9.90
N VAL A 322 9.08 -18.44 -8.89
CA VAL A 322 9.62 -19.81 -9.06
C VAL A 322 8.57 -20.80 -9.55
N ASN A 323 7.38 -20.79 -8.93
CA ASN A 323 6.40 -21.86 -9.11
C ASN A 323 5.25 -21.51 -10.07
N ASP A 324 4.89 -20.21 -10.18
CA ASP A 324 3.75 -19.75 -10.98
C ASP A 324 4.16 -18.98 -12.23
N THR A 325 5.47 -18.78 -12.46
CA THR A 325 5.98 -18.00 -13.59
C THR A 325 6.86 -18.83 -14.51
N VAL A 326 6.51 -18.85 -15.80
CA VAL A 326 7.34 -19.53 -16.81
C VAL A 326 8.66 -18.78 -16.99
N ASN A 327 9.78 -19.50 -16.93
CA ASN A 327 11.14 -18.96 -17.06
C ASN A 327 11.46 -17.81 -16.08
N GLY A 328 10.87 -17.82 -14.87
CA GLY A 328 11.20 -16.89 -13.80
C GLY A 328 12.60 -17.17 -13.24
N ILE A 329 13.48 -16.16 -13.22
CA ILE A 329 14.90 -16.36 -12.86
C ILE A 329 15.37 -15.58 -11.64
N GLY A 330 14.58 -14.66 -11.10
CA GLY A 330 15.08 -13.85 -9.99
C GLY A 330 14.14 -12.76 -9.48
N VAL A 331 14.50 -12.25 -8.31
CA VAL A 331 13.90 -11.10 -7.64
C VAL A 331 15.01 -10.21 -7.12
N VAL A 332 14.94 -8.91 -7.39
CA VAL A 332 15.87 -7.88 -6.89
C VAL A 332 15.13 -6.98 -5.92
N TYR A 333 15.65 -6.85 -4.71
CA TYR A 333 15.15 -5.92 -3.70
C TYR A 333 15.73 -4.52 -3.95
N TRP A 334 14.88 -3.51 -4.02
CA TRP A 334 15.31 -2.15 -4.32
C TRP A 334 15.71 -1.41 -3.04
N GLU A 335 16.96 -0.93 -3.02
CA GLU A 335 17.55 -0.07 -1.98
C GLU A 335 17.42 -0.61 -0.53
N GLY A 336 17.56 -1.93 -0.36
CA GLY A 336 17.47 -2.57 0.96
C GLY A 336 18.54 -2.13 1.97
N THR A 337 19.51 -1.33 1.53
CA THR A 337 20.58 -0.76 2.37
C THR A 337 20.42 0.74 2.63
N TRP A 338 19.39 1.39 2.09
CA TRP A 338 19.23 2.84 2.22
C TRP A 338 18.52 3.20 3.50
N ILE A 339 19.29 3.64 4.50
CA ILE A 339 18.84 3.98 5.84
C ILE A 339 19.14 5.45 6.18
N SER A 340 18.60 5.94 7.29
CA SER A 340 18.85 7.27 7.82
C SER A 340 20.35 7.55 8.00
N VAL A 341 20.76 8.80 7.81
CA VAL A 341 22.13 9.27 8.10
C VAL A 341 22.34 9.69 9.57
N GLY A 342 21.37 9.39 10.44
CA GLY A 342 21.49 9.43 11.90
C GLY A 342 21.44 10.81 12.55
N GLY A 343 21.07 11.89 11.84
CA GLY A 343 20.82 13.21 12.45
C GLY A 343 19.51 13.23 13.25
N GLN A 344 19.41 14.17 14.18
CA GLN A 344 18.26 14.32 15.08
C GLN A 344 17.22 15.31 14.56
N SER A 345 17.41 15.86 13.38
CA SER A 345 16.49 16.76 12.70
C SER A 345 16.69 16.70 11.18
N TRP A 346 15.71 17.23 10.44
CA TRP A 346 15.81 17.37 8.98
C TRP A 346 17.02 18.23 8.58
N GLU A 347 17.32 19.30 9.32
CA GLU A 347 18.42 20.22 9.02
C GLU A 347 19.79 19.56 9.19
N GLU A 348 19.97 18.73 10.22
CA GLU A 348 21.22 17.98 10.43
C GLU A 348 21.43 16.94 9.33
N ASN A 349 20.39 16.22 8.95
CA ASN A 349 20.43 15.25 7.86
C ASN A 349 20.65 15.94 6.52
N HIS A 350 20.01 17.08 6.29
CA HIS A 350 20.09 17.86 5.06
C HIS A 350 21.53 18.27 4.74
N GLU A 351 22.33 18.69 5.71
CA GLU A 351 23.75 19.04 5.52
C GLU A 351 24.54 17.85 4.93
N LYS A 352 24.28 16.63 5.43
CA LYS A 352 24.90 15.39 4.93
C LYS A 352 24.40 15.03 3.52
N TRP A 353 23.08 15.13 3.28
CA TRP A 353 22.52 14.87 1.95
C TRP A 353 23.09 15.79 0.87
N GLU A 354 23.21 17.08 1.16
CA GLU A 354 23.83 18.07 0.25
C GLU A 354 25.32 17.81 0.03
N THR A 355 26.05 17.40 1.07
CA THR A 355 27.50 17.23 1.03
C THR A 355 27.89 15.93 0.33
N TYR A 356 27.23 14.82 0.65
CA TYR A 356 27.63 13.48 0.22
C TYR A 356 26.70 12.83 -0.79
N GLY A 357 25.52 13.42 -1.00
CA GLY A 357 24.51 12.88 -1.93
C GLY A 357 23.79 11.66 -1.38
N SER A 358 23.75 11.48 -0.05
CA SER A 358 23.12 10.32 0.60
C SER A 358 21.57 10.40 0.71
N GLY A 359 20.96 11.56 0.42
CA GLY A 359 19.51 11.70 0.24
C GLY A 359 19.08 11.37 -1.19
N TRP A 360 17.78 11.33 -1.47
CA TRP A 360 17.29 11.03 -2.82
C TRP A 360 17.65 12.11 -3.84
N ALA A 361 17.75 13.36 -3.42
CA ALA A 361 18.22 14.49 -4.21
C ALA A 361 18.88 15.54 -3.33
N SER A 362 19.87 16.24 -3.86
CA SER A 362 20.38 17.50 -3.33
C SER A 362 19.73 18.70 -4.03
N SER A 363 19.84 19.90 -3.46
CA SER A 363 19.40 21.15 -4.10
C SER A 363 20.10 21.42 -5.44
N TYR A 364 21.31 20.88 -5.63
CA TYR A 364 22.09 21.01 -6.86
C TYR A 364 21.50 20.26 -8.06
N ALA A 365 20.60 19.30 -7.81
CA ALA A 365 19.86 18.60 -8.86
C ALA A 365 18.97 19.55 -9.69
N ALA A 366 18.65 20.75 -9.18
CA ALA A 366 17.98 21.82 -9.91
C ALA A 366 18.68 22.19 -11.24
N ALA A 367 20.00 21.97 -11.35
CA ALA A 367 20.75 22.22 -12.59
C ALA A 367 20.34 21.31 -13.76
N TYR A 368 19.78 20.14 -13.45
CA TYR A 368 19.31 19.17 -14.43
C TYR A 368 17.79 19.00 -14.40
N ASP A 369 17.20 18.86 -13.22
CA ASP A 369 15.78 18.59 -12.99
C ASP A 369 15.15 19.63 -12.04
N ALA A 370 14.98 20.86 -12.55
CA ALA A 370 14.49 21.98 -11.76
C ALA A 370 13.01 21.85 -11.35
N ALA A 371 12.21 21.05 -12.07
CA ALA A 371 10.78 20.95 -11.85
C ALA A 371 10.39 19.97 -10.74
N ASP A 372 11.21 18.97 -10.50
CA ASP A 372 11.00 17.91 -9.51
C ASP A 372 12.12 17.91 -8.47
N ALA A 373 13.26 17.28 -8.73
CA ALA A 373 14.34 17.14 -7.77
C ALA A 373 14.87 18.48 -7.23
N GLY A 374 14.99 19.49 -8.08
CA GLY A 374 15.38 20.83 -7.65
C GLY A 374 14.37 21.57 -6.78
N ARG A 375 13.13 21.04 -6.68
CA ARG A 375 12.06 21.61 -5.88
C ARG A 375 11.78 20.83 -4.61
N TYR A 376 11.92 19.49 -4.69
CA TYR A 376 11.52 18.56 -3.64
C TYR A 376 12.70 17.73 -3.10
N TYR A 377 13.92 18.26 -3.20
CA TYR A 377 15.12 17.60 -2.70
C TYR A 377 15.03 17.26 -1.20
N GLY A 378 15.76 16.24 -0.77
CA GLY A 378 15.75 15.79 0.63
C GLY A 378 16.33 14.40 0.83
N GLY A 379 15.93 13.78 1.92
CA GLY A 379 16.39 12.48 2.40
C GLY A 379 15.84 11.27 1.66
N CYS A 380 15.85 10.14 2.34
CA CYS A 380 15.36 8.88 1.80
C CYS A 380 13.86 8.71 2.09
N ALA A 381 13.03 8.76 1.05
CA ALA A 381 11.58 8.53 1.22
C ALA A 381 11.19 7.03 1.33
N VAL A 382 12.17 6.13 1.56
CA VAL A 382 11.99 4.67 1.62
C VAL A 382 12.87 4.00 2.69
N ASP A 383 13.40 4.75 3.65
CA ASP A 383 14.26 4.24 4.72
C ASP A 383 13.56 3.14 5.56
N ASN A 384 12.24 3.24 5.70
CA ASN A 384 11.40 2.23 6.36
C ASN A 384 11.18 0.94 5.54
N GLN A 385 11.76 0.86 4.34
CA GLN A 385 11.73 -0.33 3.48
C GLN A 385 13.09 -1.03 3.41
N ALA A 386 14.10 -0.50 4.12
CA ALA A 386 15.42 -1.14 4.22
C ALA A 386 15.34 -2.51 4.92
N LEU A 387 16.41 -3.31 4.75
CA LEU A 387 16.62 -4.59 5.47
C LEU A 387 17.63 -4.41 6.62
N PHE A 388 17.86 -3.17 7.00
CA PHE A 388 18.65 -2.72 8.15
C PHE A 388 17.85 -1.66 8.89
N ASP A 389 18.04 -1.59 10.23
CA ASP A 389 17.47 -0.53 11.04
C ASP A 389 18.21 0.80 10.82
N GLU A 390 17.72 1.89 11.41
CA GLU A 390 18.31 3.23 11.33
C GLU A 390 19.72 3.34 11.92
N HIS A 391 20.19 2.29 12.61
CA HIS A 391 21.53 2.18 13.17
C HIS A 391 22.46 1.27 12.37
N GLY A 392 21.99 0.76 11.22
CA GLY A 392 22.73 -0.12 10.32
C GLY A 392 22.86 -1.58 10.79
N LYS A 393 22.04 -2.00 11.76
CA LYS A 393 21.94 -3.41 12.16
C LYS A 393 20.99 -4.15 11.22
N PRO A 394 21.34 -5.36 10.77
CA PRO A 394 20.46 -6.11 9.87
C PRO A 394 19.18 -6.52 10.61
N LEU A 395 18.02 -6.31 9.94
CA LEU A 395 16.74 -6.81 10.39
C LEU A 395 16.67 -8.32 10.18
N GLU A 396 15.91 -9.03 11.03
CA GLU A 396 15.70 -10.47 10.86
C GLU A 396 15.18 -10.81 9.44
N SER A 397 14.40 -9.93 8.80
CA SER A 397 13.92 -10.10 7.42
C SER A 397 15.04 -10.30 6.39
N LEU A 398 16.26 -9.84 6.64
CA LEU A 398 17.41 -10.12 5.76
C LEU A 398 17.72 -11.62 5.68
N LYS A 399 17.44 -12.41 6.72
CA LYS A 399 17.65 -13.87 6.72
C LYS A 399 16.71 -14.60 5.76
N VAL A 400 15.64 -13.97 5.27
CA VAL A 400 14.60 -14.61 4.44
C VAL A 400 15.18 -15.27 3.19
N PHE A 401 16.21 -14.69 2.56
CA PHE A 401 16.80 -15.23 1.33
C PHE A 401 17.43 -16.63 1.55
N ASN A 402 18.07 -16.85 2.70
CA ASN A 402 18.54 -18.16 3.10
C ASN A 402 17.39 -19.06 3.58
N LEU A 403 16.45 -18.52 4.37
CA LEU A 403 15.35 -19.28 4.95
C LEU A 403 14.35 -19.76 3.89
N MET A 404 14.18 -19.06 2.78
CA MET A 404 13.39 -19.58 1.65
C MET A 404 13.94 -20.89 1.06
N ARG A 405 15.23 -21.16 1.20
CA ARG A 405 15.86 -22.42 0.77
C ARG A 405 15.71 -23.55 1.78
N THR A 406 15.72 -23.23 3.06
CA THR A 406 15.75 -24.24 4.15
C THR A 406 14.41 -24.41 4.86
N GLY A 407 13.62 -23.34 4.92
CA GLY A 407 12.46 -23.22 5.82
C GLY A 407 12.87 -22.86 7.25
N ASN A 408 11.94 -22.24 7.98
CA ASN A 408 11.99 -22.00 9.42
C ASN A 408 10.55 -21.94 9.96
N GLU A 409 9.93 -23.10 10.11
CA GLU A 409 8.54 -23.20 10.57
C GLU A 409 8.49 -23.30 12.10
N ILE A 410 8.72 -22.16 12.75
CA ILE A 410 8.56 -22.01 14.21
C ILE A 410 7.07 -21.96 14.59
N PRO A 411 6.70 -22.08 15.89
CA PRO A 411 5.31 -21.89 16.32
C PRO A 411 4.75 -20.53 15.89
N LEU A 412 3.51 -20.55 15.39
CA LEU A 412 2.83 -19.31 14.96
C LEU A 412 2.63 -18.36 16.15
N MET A 413 2.93 -17.11 15.95
CA MET A 413 2.70 -16.01 16.88
C MET A 413 1.92 -14.90 16.19
N ALA A 414 1.26 -14.04 16.97
CA ALA A 414 0.66 -12.84 16.43
C ALA A 414 1.78 -11.86 16.00
N ASP A 415 1.70 -11.36 14.77
CA ASP A 415 2.62 -10.39 14.18
C ASP A 415 2.05 -8.97 14.20
N ALA A 416 0.73 -8.86 14.03
CA ALA A 416 -0.01 -7.59 14.13
C ALA A 416 -1.44 -7.83 14.59
N LEU A 417 -2.08 -6.77 15.08
CA LEU A 417 -3.51 -6.77 15.44
C LEU A 417 -4.29 -5.90 14.46
N GLU A 418 -5.51 -6.32 14.12
CA GLU A 418 -6.44 -5.48 13.38
C GLU A 418 -7.11 -4.48 14.32
N ASP A 419 -7.21 -3.22 13.92
CA ASP A 419 -7.93 -2.21 14.70
C ASP A 419 -9.43 -2.53 14.74
N VAL A 420 -10.06 -2.31 15.90
CA VAL A 420 -11.50 -2.46 16.09
C VAL A 420 -12.17 -1.12 15.88
N ASN A 421 -13.27 -1.09 15.11
CA ASN A 421 -14.07 0.11 14.91
C ASN A 421 -15.50 -0.15 15.41
N ILE A 422 -16.00 0.67 16.33
CA ILE A 422 -17.34 0.58 16.92
C ILE A 422 -18.09 1.87 16.73
N ILE A 423 -19.32 1.79 16.23
CA ILE A 423 -20.29 2.88 16.29
C ILE A 423 -21.21 2.58 17.47
N CYS A 424 -21.23 3.43 18.47
CA CYS A 424 -22.02 3.29 19.68
C CYS A 424 -23.09 4.38 19.76
N ASP A 425 -24.34 3.97 19.99
CA ASP A 425 -25.42 4.91 20.30
C ASP A 425 -25.18 5.56 21.67
N LEU A 426 -25.30 6.87 21.76
CA LEU A 426 -25.17 7.66 23.00
C LEU A 426 -26.02 7.18 24.16
N ASN A 427 -27.09 6.43 23.91
CA ASN A 427 -28.01 5.96 24.94
C ASN A 427 -27.97 4.42 25.12
N ALA A 428 -27.09 3.72 24.41
CA ALA A 428 -26.89 2.28 24.59
C ALA A 428 -25.53 2.04 25.27
N PRO A 429 -25.38 1.00 26.11
CA PRO A 429 -24.11 0.69 26.76
C PRO A 429 -23.08 0.29 25.72
N LEU A 430 -21.83 0.78 25.86
CA LEU A 430 -20.72 0.37 25.00
C LEU A 430 -20.33 -1.08 25.35
N SER A 431 -20.28 -1.92 24.34
CA SER A 431 -19.81 -3.30 24.43
C SER A 431 -18.57 -3.50 23.60
N LEU A 432 -17.43 -3.73 24.25
CA LEU A 432 -16.17 -4.04 23.58
C LEU A 432 -16.08 -5.55 23.30
N PRO A 433 -15.46 -5.98 22.20
CA PRO A 433 -15.32 -7.40 21.88
C PRO A 433 -14.36 -8.10 22.88
N GLU A 434 -14.61 -9.36 23.17
CA GLU A 434 -13.75 -10.20 24.02
C GLU A 434 -12.52 -10.73 23.24
N THR A 435 -12.57 -10.70 21.92
CA THR A 435 -11.48 -11.13 21.03
C THR A 435 -11.23 -10.11 19.94
N ILE A 436 -10.00 -10.09 19.43
CA ILE A 436 -9.56 -9.26 18.32
C ILE A 436 -8.89 -10.14 17.27
N ASN A 437 -8.97 -9.77 16.00
CA ASN A 437 -8.24 -10.46 14.95
C ASN A 437 -6.76 -10.12 15.02
N ALA A 438 -5.92 -11.14 15.09
CA ALA A 438 -4.48 -11.04 14.89
C ALA A 438 -4.10 -11.59 13.52
N VAL A 439 -3.19 -10.90 12.84
CA VAL A 439 -2.46 -11.44 11.71
C VAL A 439 -1.28 -12.24 12.29
N MET A 440 -1.21 -13.52 11.97
CA MET A 440 -0.17 -14.41 12.49
C MET A 440 1.10 -14.34 11.61
N THR A 441 2.20 -14.88 12.14
CA THR A 441 3.50 -14.89 11.42
C THR A 441 3.46 -15.63 10.07
N ASP A 442 2.48 -16.50 9.83
CA ASP A 442 2.23 -17.16 8.52
C ASP A 442 1.21 -16.42 7.64
N ASP A 443 0.84 -15.19 8.02
CA ASP A 443 -0.18 -14.34 7.39
C ASP A 443 -1.63 -14.84 7.55
N SER A 444 -1.87 -15.90 8.30
CA SER A 444 -3.22 -16.33 8.65
C SER A 444 -3.85 -15.39 9.68
N LYS A 445 -5.19 -15.28 9.69
CA LYS A 445 -5.93 -14.49 10.68
C LYS A 445 -6.52 -15.38 11.76
N GLN A 446 -6.31 -15.02 13.01
CA GLN A 446 -6.86 -15.73 14.16
C GLN A 446 -7.47 -14.75 15.16
N ALA A 447 -8.65 -15.11 15.70
CA ALA A 447 -9.22 -14.37 16.81
C ALA A 447 -8.51 -14.76 18.10
N ILE A 448 -7.93 -13.78 18.81
CA ILE A 448 -7.24 -13.98 20.09
C ILE A 448 -7.92 -13.15 21.18
N PRO A 449 -7.85 -13.58 22.46
CA PRO A 449 -8.42 -12.82 23.57
C PRO A 449 -7.78 -11.45 23.71
N VAL A 450 -8.60 -10.43 24.00
CA VAL A 450 -8.16 -9.06 24.28
C VAL A 450 -8.62 -8.61 25.66
N THR A 451 -7.76 -7.86 26.35
CA THR A 451 -8.11 -7.18 27.60
C THR A 451 -8.04 -5.68 27.36
N TRP A 452 -9.19 -5.01 27.42
CA TRP A 452 -9.30 -3.57 27.20
C TRP A 452 -9.01 -2.78 28.48
N ASP A 453 -8.29 -1.66 28.36
CA ASP A 453 -8.10 -0.68 29.41
C ASP A 453 -9.34 0.23 29.51
N PHE A 454 -10.47 -0.36 29.87
CA PHE A 454 -11.77 0.28 29.86
C PHE A 454 -12.50 0.08 31.19
N THR A 455 -13.03 1.17 31.76
CA THR A 455 -13.73 1.17 33.04
C THR A 455 -15.15 1.71 32.90
N GLY A 456 -16.00 1.38 33.87
CA GLY A 456 -17.35 1.93 33.91
C GLY A 456 -17.40 3.45 34.13
N GLU A 457 -16.35 4.07 34.67
CA GLU A 457 -16.23 5.55 34.76
C GLU A 457 -15.99 6.14 33.38
N MET A 458 -15.07 5.55 32.58
CA MET A 458 -14.81 5.96 31.20
C MET A 458 -16.10 5.86 30.34
N ASP A 459 -16.85 4.76 30.47
CA ASP A 459 -18.13 4.60 29.79
C ASP A 459 -19.11 5.74 30.11
N GLN A 460 -19.24 6.09 31.39
CA GLN A 460 -20.11 7.20 31.82
C GLN A 460 -19.64 8.56 31.28
N GLU A 461 -18.34 8.82 31.28
CA GLU A 461 -17.76 10.07 30.77
C GLU A 461 -17.97 10.18 29.24
N MET A 462 -17.78 9.11 28.48
CA MET A 462 -18.02 9.06 27.05
C MET A 462 -19.48 9.38 26.72
N HIS A 463 -20.42 8.76 27.41
CA HIS A 463 -21.85 9.03 27.24
C HIS A 463 -22.26 10.44 27.67
N ALA A 464 -21.62 11.00 28.69
CA ALA A 464 -21.88 12.38 29.15
C ALA A 464 -21.34 13.45 28.20
N SER A 465 -20.25 13.17 27.50
CA SER A 465 -19.60 14.08 26.57
C SER A 465 -20.36 14.27 25.25
N GLY A 466 -21.32 13.40 24.93
CA GLY A 466 -22.13 13.49 23.71
C GLY A 466 -21.41 12.91 22.48
N VAL A 467 -21.78 13.38 21.29
CA VAL A 467 -21.20 12.91 20.01
C VAL A 467 -19.72 13.23 19.96
N ALA A 468 -18.89 12.19 19.91
CA ALA A 468 -17.43 12.31 19.89
C ALA A 468 -16.78 10.99 19.39
N GLN A 469 -15.49 11.05 19.13
CA GLN A 469 -14.66 9.88 18.82
C GLN A 469 -13.66 9.63 19.95
N TYR A 470 -13.47 8.36 20.29
CA TYR A 470 -12.57 7.91 21.35
C TYR A 470 -11.68 6.78 20.84
N THR A 471 -10.48 6.69 21.37
CA THR A 471 -9.60 5.55 21.20
C THR A 471 -9.47 4.85 22.55
N ILE A 472 -9.84 3.58 22.61
CA ILE A 472 -9.66 2.71 23.76
C ILE A 472 -8.52 1.77 23.45
N THR A 473 -7.51 1.73 24.32
CA THR A 473 -6.39 0.80 24.21
C THR A 473 -6.65 -0.47 25.01
N GLY A 474 -5.86 -1.50 24.73
CA GLY A 474 -5.91 -2.79 25.42
C GLY A 474 -4.68 -3.64 25.11
N GLN A 475 -4.70 -4.89 25.55
CA GLN A 475 -3.61 -5.84 25.32
C GLN A 475 -4.14 -7.15 24.75
N ALA A 476 -3.51 -7.63 23.68
CA ALA A 476 -3.79 -8.93 23.06
C ALA A 476 -2.48 -9.53 22.51
N GLY A 477 -2.18 -10.79 22.82
CA GLY A 477 -0.99 -11.48 22.31
C GLY A 477 0.35 -10.79 22.67
N GLY A 478 0.38 -9.95 23.72
CA GLY A 478 1.55 -9.18 24.14
C GLY A 478 1.73 -7.85 23.38
N MET A 479 0.77 -7.46 22.52
CA MET A 479 0.76 -6.22 21.73
C MET A 479 -0.35 -5.27 22.20
N GLU A 480 -0.19 -3.97 21.94
CA GLU A 480 -1.22 -2.97 22.15
C GLU A 480 -2.35 -3.14 21.12
N ALA A 481 -3.58 -3.35 21.62
CA ALA A 481 -4.81 -3.36 20.83
C ALA A 481 -5.46 -1.98 20.86
N ARG A 482 -6.14 -1.59 19.76
CA ARG A 482 -6.84 -0.31 19.63
C ARG A 482 -8.29 -0.51 19.19
N CYS A 483 -9.18 0.19 19.86
CA CYS A 483 -10.59 0.27 19.49
C CYS A 483 -10.98 1.74 19.31
N TYR A 484 -11.39 2.08 18.09
CA TYR A 484 -11.92 3.41 17.75
C TYR A 484 -13.43 3.39 17.92
N VAL A 485 -13.92 4.17 18.86
CA VAL A 485 -15.35 4.25 19.21
C VAL A 485 -15.90 5.59 18.75
N SER A 486 -16.89 5.56 17.87
CA SER A 486 -17.66 6.74 17.46
C SER A 486 -18.98 6.76 18.23
N MET A 487 -19.11 7.66 19.21
CA MET A 487 -20.37 7.91 19.94
C MET A 487 -21.26 8.78 19.07
N VAL A 488 -22.45 8.29 18.72
CA VAL A 488 -23.38 8.97 17.79
C VAL A 488 -24.83 8.92 18.29
N GLU A 489 -25.67 9.83 17.82
CA GLU A 489 -27.13 9.61 17.82
C GLU A 489 -27.46 8.65 16.67
N TYR A 490 -27.62 7.37 16.99
CA TYR A 490 -27.77 6.34 15.99
C TYR A 490 -29.19 6.30 15.41
N ASN A 491 -29.31 6.26 14.10
CA ASN A 491 -30.59 6.02 13.42
C ASN A 491 -30.75 4.54 13.10
N TYR A 492 -31.78 3.90 13.70
CA TYR A 492 -32.04 2.48 13.52
C TYR A 492 -32.83 2.14 12.23
N LEU A 493 -33.07 3.16 11.36
CA LEU A 493 -33.73 2.96 10.07
C LEU A 493 -32.72 2.89 8.93
N GLN A 494 -33.01 2.04 7.96
CA GLN A 494 -32.27 1.99 6.70
C GLN A 494 -32.87 2.99 5.70
N ASP A 495 -32.05 3.53 4.78
CA ASP A 495 -32.49 4.45 3.73
C ASP A 495 -33.46 5.52 4.25
N TYR A 496 -33.11 6.14 5.36
CA TYR A 496 -33.97 7.03 6.16
C TYR A 496 -34.35 8.32 5.45
N SER A 497 -33.59 8.75 4.43
CA SER A 497 -33.87 9.90 3.57
C SER A 497 -34.09 9.50 2.10
N PHE A 498 -34.40 8.22 1.84
CA PHE A 498 -34.77 7.68 0.51
C PHE A 498 -33.67 7.78 -0.56
N GLU A 499 -32.42 8.05 -0.21
CA GLU A 499 -31.32 8.26 -1.15
C GLU A 499 -30.81 6.95 -1.77
N GLU A 500 -30.99 5.82 -1.11
CA GLU A 500 -30.58 4.51 -1.58
C GLU A 500 -31.67 3.88 -2.47
N SER A 501 -31.26 2.91 -3.29
CA SER A 501 -32.21 2.12 -4.10
C SER A 501 -32.72 0.89 -3.32
N SER A 502 -32.86 1.02 -2.01
CA SER A 502 -33.23 -0.07 -1.11
C SER A 502 -34.76 -0.22 -1.01
N PRO A 503 -35.32 -1.46 -0.94
CA PRO A 503 -36.73 -1.69 -0.69
C PRO A 503 -37.09 -1.60 0.82
N ALA A 504 -36.29 -0.88 1.63
CA ALA A 504 -36.48 -0.81 3.08
C ALA A 504 -37.87 -0.24 3.48
N TRP A 505 -38.40 0.68 2.70
CA TRP A 505 -39.69 1.28 2.92
C TRP A 505 -40.79 0.56 2.12
N ARG A 506 -41.84 0.12 2.84
CA ARG A 506 -43.02 -0.48 2.25
C ARG A 506 -44.14 0.56 2.10
N ILE A 507 -44.54 0.82 0.87
CA ILE A 507 -45.68 1.67 0.53
C ILE A 507 -46.92 0.78 0.34
N THR A 508 -48.02 1.09 1.07
CA THR A 508 -49.30 0.42 0.87
C THR A 508 -50.35 1.45 0.48
N ASP A 509 -50.72 1.46 -0.80
CA ASP A 509 -51.77 2.33 -1.33
C ASP A 509 -53.15 1.79 -0.99
N LEU A 510 -53.95 2.58 -0.28
CA LEU A 510 -55.28 2.21 0.21
C LEU A 510 -56.42 2.82 -0.62
N ALA A 511 -56.16 3.90 -1.36
CA ALA A 511 -57.17 4.63 -2.12
C ALA A 511 -56.88 4.72 -3.64
N LYS A 512 -55.81 4.13 -4.13
CA LYS A 512 -55.32 4.24 -5.50
C LYS A 512 -54.98 5.70 -5.88
N ALA A 513 -53.99 6.22 -5.20
CA ALA A 513 -53.44 7.53 -5.51
C ALA A 513 -52.98 7.62 -6.98
N ASP A 514 -53.09 8.77 -7.60
CA ASP A 514 -52.63 8.96 -9.00
C ASP A 514 -51.12 8.87 -9.13
N GLU A 515 -50.38 9.37 -8.09
CA GLU A 515 -48.93 9.27 -8.00
C GLU A 515 -48.50 8.91 -6.58
N LEU A 516 -47.63 7.90 -6.44
CA LEU A 516 -47.15 7.40 -5.15
C LEU A 516 -45.83 6.64 -5.37
N TYR A 517 -44.68 7.32 -5.26
CA TYR A 517 -43.34 6.76 -5.53
C TYR A 517 -42.22 7.57 -4.89
N ILE A 518 -41.00 7.05 -4.89
CA ILE A 518 -39.80 7.81 -4.51
C ILE A 518 -39.38 8.71 -5.67
N GLU A 519 -39.44 10.00 -5.49
CA GLU A 519 -39.08 11.03 -6.48
C GLU A 519 -37.64 11.46 -6.29
N ASP A 520 -36.83 11.53 -7.38
CA ASP A 520 -35.50 12.14 -7.41
C ASP A 520 -35.62 13.60 -7.87
N LYS A 521 -35.72 14.52 -6.90
CA LYS A 521 -35.89 15.94 -7.15
C LYS A 521 -35.37 16.79 -6.00
N LYS A 522 -34.13 17.17 -6.06
CA LYS A 522 -33.39 17.91 -5.03
C LYS A 522 -34.12 19.15 -4.51
N THR A 523 -34.83 19.88 -5.37
CA THR A 523 -35.55 21.12 -4.96
C THR A 523 -36.74 20.88 -4.04
N ASP A 524 -37.23 19.65 -3.99
CA ASP A 524 -38.42 19.24 -3.27
C ASP A 524 -38.08 18.31 -2.09
N SER A 525 -36.81 17.95 -1.90
CA SER A 525 -36.29 17.15 -0.78
C SER A 525 -35.90 18.04 0.39
N LEU A 526 -36.06 17.54 1.61
CA LEU A 526 -35.58 18.21 2.83
C LEU A 526 -34.06 18.07 2.95
N THR A 527 -33.57 16.84 2.76
CA THR A 527 -32.14 16.55 2.63
C THR A 527 -31.88 15.75 1.36
N GLY A 528 -30.63 15.61 0.94
CA GLY A 528 -30.26 14.84 -0.24
C GLY A 528 -30.89 15.27 -1.55
N THR A 529 -31.36 14.30 -2.33
CA THR A 529 -31.99 14.51 -3.65
C THR A 529 -33.32 13.79 -3.81
N LYS A 530 -33.64 12.81 -2.95
CA LYS A 530 -34.83 11.97 -3.06
C LYS A 530 -35.76 12.14 -1.87
N HIS A 531 -37.03 11.83 -2.08
CA HIS A 531 -38.08 11.83 -1.07
C HIS A 531 -39.25 10.94 -1.48
N MET A 532 -40.09 10.54 -0.54
CA MET A 532 -41.36 9.90 -0.86
C MET A 532 -42.37 10.95 -1.36
N HIS A 533 -42.87 10.79 -2.59
CA HIS A 533 -43.84 11.67 -3.27
C HIS A 533 -45.25 11.06 -3.29
N PHE A 534 -46.25 11.91 -3.11
CA PHE A 534 -47.65 11.57 -3.40
C PHE A 534 -48.40 12.73 -4.06
N TRP A 535 -49.32 12.39 -4.96
CA TRP A 535 -50.28 13.33 -5.56
C TRP A 535 -51.55 12.60 -5.99
N SER A 536 -52.71 13.29 -5.90
CA SER A 536 -53.97 12.90 -6.53
C SER A 536 -54.80 14.09 -6.93
N ALA A 537 -55.54 14.00 -8.04
CA ALA A 537 -56.43 15.03 -8.56
C ALA A 537 -57.48 15.46 -7.53
N ALA A 538 -58.01 16.68 -7.64
CA ALA A 538 -58.92 17.31 -6.67
C ALA A 538 -60.15 16.47 -6.31
N GLN A 539 -60.68 15.65 -7.24
CA GLN A 539 -61.84 14.77 -7.04
C GLN A 539 -61.45 13.43 -6.37
N ASN A 540 -60.18 13.10 -6.26
CA ASN A 540 -59.67 11.84 -5.73
C ASN A 540 -59.18 12.05 -4.29
N SER A 541 -58.97 10.95 -3.58
CA SER A 541 -58.41 10.96 -2.22
C SER A 541 -57.05 10.26 -2.26
N VAL A 542 -56.13 10.72 -1.43
CA VAL A 542 -54.90 10.02 -1.13
C VAL A 542 -55.06 9.30 0.18
N GLU A 543 -54.83 8.00 0.23
CA GLU A 543 -54.77 7.24 1.47
C GLU A 543 -53.73 6.12 1.35
N PHE A 544 -52.67 6.19 2.13
CA PHE A 544 -51.59 5.18 2.13
C PHE A 544 -50.87 5.08 3.47
N THR A 545 -50.12 3.99 3.63
CA THR A 545 -49.10 3.88 4.68
C THR A 545 -47.75 3.75 4.06
N LEU A 546 -46.75 4.39 4.68
CA LEU A 546 -45.33 4.25 4.44
C LEU A 546 -44.73 3.64 5.69
N GLU A 547 -44.18 2.43 5.62
CA GLU A 547 -43.73 1.67 6.79
C GLU A 547 -42.33 1.11 6.60
N GLN A 548 -41.57 1.07 7.69
CA GLN A 548 -40.31 0.32 7.76
C GLN A 548 -40.28 -0.48 9.07
N GLN A 549 -39.89 -1.74 9.00
CA GLN A 549 -39.56 -2.54 10.18
C GLN A 549 -38.10 -2.22 10.59
N ALA A 550 -37.91 -1.87 11.85
CA ALA A 550 -36.59 -1.69 12.42
C ALA A 550 -35.95 -3.06 12.67
N GLU A 551 -34.83 -3.33 12.03
CA GLU A 551 -34.11 -4.58 12.19
C GLU A 551 -33.09 -4.48 13.33
N ASN A 552 -32.93 -5.55 14.11
CA ASN A 552 -31.93 -5.66 15.19
C ASN A 552 -32.00 -4.52 16.22
N LEU A 553 -33.21 -4.00 16.51
CA LEU A 553 -33.39 -2.94 17.49
C LEU A 553 -33.12 -3.48 18.90
N PRO A 554 -32.12 -2.96 19.66
CA PRO A 554 -31.91 -3.37 21.04
C PRO A 554 -33.12 -3.09 21.94
N GLY A 555 -33.28 -3.85 23.02
CA GLY A 555 -34.28 -3.51 24.04
C GLY A 555 -33.96 -2.13 24.64
N GLY A 556 -34.99 -1.25 24.72
CA GLY A 556 -34.76 0.12 25.18
C GLY A 556 -35.93 1.06 24.95
N LYS A 557 -35.71 2.32 25.19
CA LYS A 557 -36.68 3.40 24.97
C LYS A 557 -36.30 4.20 23.73
N TYR A 558 -37.28 4.45 22.86
CA TYR A 558 -37.07 5.05 21.55
C TYR A 558 -38.11 6.12 21.24
N LYS A 559 -37.81 6.99 20.24
CA LYS A 559 -38.78 7.88 19.60
C LYS A 559 -38.60 7.81 18.09
N PHE A 560 -39.68 8.04 17.36
CA PHE A 560 -39.70 8.14 15.91
C PHE A 560 -39.95 9.59 15.47
N THR A 561 -39.15 10.09 14.57
CA THR A 561 -39.25 11.43 13.99
C THR A 561 -39.32 11.30 12.47
N VAL A 562 -40.17 12.09 11.82
CA VAL A 562 -40.26 12.13 10.35
C VAL A 562 -40.85 13.46 9.90
N SER A 563 -40.44 13.92 8.72
CA SER A 563 -40.86 15.23 8.17
C SER A 563 -41.78 15.08 6.97
N ILE A 564 -42.76 15.96 6.85
CA ILE A 564 -43.70 16.03 5.73
C ILE A 564 -43.90 17.47 5.26
N MET A 565 -44.05 17.65 3.94
CA MET A 565 -44.44 18.89 3.30
C MET A 565 -45.60 18.59 2.33
N GLY A 566 -46.54 19.52 2.15
CA GLY A 566 -47.62 19.32 1.19
C GLY A 566 -48.68 20.40 1.20
N GLY A 567 -49.69 20.26 0.34
CA GLY A 567 -50.79 21.23 0.19
C GLY A 567 -51.97 20.71 -0.61
N ASP A 568 -52.92 21.63 -0.84
CA ASP A 568 -54.16 21.41 -1.59
C ASP A 568 -55.02 20.24 -1.05
N CYS A 569 -55.02 20.08 0.28
CA CYS A 569 -55.81 19.08 0.99
C CYS A 569 -57.00 19.69 1.73
N GLY A 570 -58.20 19.24 1.45
CA GLY A 570 -59.42 19.71 2.11
C GLY A 570 -59.53 19.20 3.55
N LYS A 571 -59.66 17.89 3.74
CA LYS A 571 -59.67 17.24 5.04
C LYS A 571 -58.50 16.28 5.14
N THR A 572 -57.74 16.36 6.20
CA THR A 572 -56.54 15.54 6.41
C THR A 572 -56.65 14.72 7.72
N ASP A 573 -56.10 13.52 7.64
CA ASP A 573 -55.76 12.70 8.80
C ASP A 573 -54.37 12.12 8.52
N ILE A 574 -53.35 12.79 9.09
CA ILE A 574 -51.94 12.47 8.81
C ILE A 574 -51.22 12.38 10.15
N TYR A 575 -50.51 11.25 10.35
CA TYR A 575 -49.74 11.05 11.57
C TYR A 575 -48.58 10.08 11.35
N ALA A 576 -47.50 10.33 12.06
CA ALA A 576 -46.42 9.35 12.30
C ALA A 576 -46.87 8.38 13.38
N TYR A 577 -46.47 7.10 13.27
CA TYR A 577 -46.81 6.09 14.26
C TYR A 577 -45.74 5.05 14.46
N VAL A 578 -45.80 4.37 15.60
CA VAL A 578 -44.96 3.21 15.93
C VAL A 578 -45.86 2.06 16.35
N LYS A 579 -45.59 0.89 15.80
CA LYS A 579 -46.19 -0.38 16.22
C LYS A 579 -45.13 -1.26 16.90
N VAL A 580 -45.53 -1.90 18.00
CA VAL A 580 -44.75 -2.96 18.64
C VAL A 580 -45.63 -4.22 18.64
N ASN A 581 -45.11 -5.30 18.04
CA ASN A 581 -45.83 -6.57 17.87
C ASN A 581 -47.23 -6.39 17.22
N GLY A 582 -47.32 -5.48 16.24
CA GLY A 582 -48.56 -5.18 15.52
C GLY A 582 -49.50 -4.17 16.19
N GLU A 583 -49.30 -3.83 17.47
CA GLU A 583 -50.12 -2.85 18.20
C GLU A 583 -49.49 -1.44 18.12
N THR A 584 -50.31 -0.42 17.82
CA THR A 584 -49.84 0.99 17.78
C THR A 584 -49.63 1.49 19.20
N VAL A 585 -48.38 1.80 19.54
CA VAL A 585 -47.96 2.23 20.90
C VAL A 585 -47.66 3.73 20.97
N ALA A 586 -47.39 4.39 19.86
CA ALA A 586 -47.12 5.84 19.81
C ALA A 586 -47.62 6.43 18.50
N THR A 587 -48.14 7.66 18.56
CA THR A 587 -48.55 8.44 17.39
C THR A 587 -48.21 9.91 17.59
N ALA A 588 -47.95 10.61 16.47
CA ALA A 588 -47.75 12.07 16.45
C ALA A 588 -48.48 12.66 15.23
N PRO A 589 -49.39 13.62 15.40
CA PRO A 589 -50.07 14.24 14.28
C PRO A 589 -49.13 15.06 13.42
N MET A 590 -49.39 15.07 12.10
CA MET A 590 -48.63 15.83 11.13
C MET A 590 -49.54 16.79 10.36
N LYS A 591 -49.00 17.94 9.91
CA LYS A 591 -49.72 18.96 9.17
C LYS A 591 -49.02 19.29 7.87
N ILE A 592 -49.82 19.39 6.81
CA ILE A 592 -49.34 19.92 5.53
C ILE A 592 -50.02 21.28 5.31
N THR A 593 -49.25 22.27 4.87
CA THR A 593 -49.72 23.63 4.72
C THR A 593 -49.41 24.24 3.33
N SER A 594 -48.16 24.21 2.88
CA SER A 594 -47.74 24.75 1.57
C SER A 594 -46.37 24.26 1.21
N TYR A 595 -45.97 24.55 -0.04
CA TYR A 595 -44.63 24.27 -0.54
C TYR A 595 -43.55 25.03 0.28
N GLY A 596 -42.46 24.34 0.56
CA GLY A 596 -41.32 24.86 1.33
C GLY A 596 -41.53 24.83 2.86
N ASN A 597 -42.73 24.53 3.35
CA ASN A 597 -43.03 24.44 4.79
C ASN A 597 -43.10 22.96 5.24
N TRP A 598 -42.00 22.48 5.78
CA TRP A 598 -41.90 21.13 6.36
C TRP A 598 -42.45 21.13 7.80
N ASP A 599 -43.23 20.13 8.12
CA ASP A 599 -43.68 19.80 9.45
C ASP A 599 -42.98 18.54 9.93
N THR A 600 -42.35 18.57 11.09
CA THR A 600 -41.60 17.45 11.64
C THR A 600 -42.34 16.91 12.86
N ALA A 601 -42.85 15.69 12.73
CA ALA A 601 -43.51 15.00 13.84
C ALA A 601 -42.49 14.20 14.66
N VAL A 602 -42.64 14.26 15.97
CA VAL A 602 -41.89 13.44 16.94
C VAL A 602 -42.87 12.65 17.76
N THR A 603 -42.84 11.32 17.72
CA THR A 603 -43.71 10.48 18.54
C THR A 603 -43.35 10.59 20.01
N PRO A 604 -44.33 10.35 20.95
CA PRO A 604 -43.99 10.04 22.33
C PRO A 604 -42.98 8.88 22.40
N GLY A 605 -42.12 8.92 23.43
CA GLY A 605 -41.22 7.79 23.69
C GLY A 605 -41.98 6.48 23.92
N PHE A 606 -41.52 5.39 23.34
CA PHE A 606 -42.02 4.05 23.52
C PHE A 606 -40.92 3.11 24.01
N THR A 607 -41.26 1.98 24.58
CA THR A 607 -40.30 0.97 25.04
C THR A 607 -40.53 -0.33 24.26
N CYS A 608 -39.45 -1.02 23.92
CA CYS A 608 -39.49 -2.36 23.34
C CYS A 608 -38.43 -3.27 23.95
N GLU A 609 -38.63 -4.58 23.86
CA GLU A 609 -37.61 -5.59 24.12
C GLU A 609 -36.87 -5.92 22.82
N ALA A 610 -35.65 -6.48 22.92
CA ALA A 610 -34.84 -6.83 21.73
C ALA A 610 -35.48 -7.91 20.83
N THR A 611 -36.49 -8.61 21.33
CA THR A 611 -37.26 -9.64 20.60
C THR A 611 -38.54 -9.12 19.96
N ASP A 612 -38.89 -7.85 20.21
CA ASP A 612 -40.12 -7.28 19.68
C ASP A 612 -40.00 -6.89 18.21
N GLU A 613 -41.09 -7.09 17.46
CA GLU A 613 -41.21 -6.54 16.10
C GLU A 613 -41.62 -5.07 16.20
N VAL A 614 -40.72 -4.16 15.80
CA VAL A 614 -41.00 -2.72 15.81
C VAL A 614 -41.11 -2.22 14.37
N VAL A 615 -42.28 -1.61 14.08
CA VAL A 615 -42.57 -0.98 12.79
C VAL A 615 -42.84 0.50 13.01
N VAL A 616 -42.12 1.36 12.30
CA VAL A 616 -42.40 2.78 12.24
C VAL A 616 -43.08 3.14 10.93
N GLY A 617 -43.90 4.17 10.92
CA GLY A 617 -44.56 4.55 9.68
C GLY A 617 -45.24 5.90 9.73
N VAL A 618 -45.70 6.31 8.55
CA VAL A 618 -46.54 7.48 8.33
C VAL A 618 -47.86 7.01 7.71
N TYR A 619 -48.96 7.39 8.29
CA TYR A 619 -50.30 7.27 7.68
C TYR A 619 -50.69 8.60 7.09
N VAL A 620 -51.07 8.60 5.82
CA VAL A 620 -51.55 9.78 5.11
C VAL A 620 -52.94 9.52 4.58
N LYS A 621 -53.88 10.39 4.97
CA LYS A 621 -55.21 10.45 4.38
C LYS A 621 -55.56 11.88 4.08
N CYS A 622 -55.79 12.19 2.82
CA CYS A 622 -56.16 13.52 2.35
C CYS A 622 -57.28 13.45 1.35
N GLN A 623 -58.26 14.36 1.47
CA GLN A 623 -59.21 14.62 0.41
C GLN A 623 -58.64 15.75 -0.46
N GLY A 624 -58.61 15.54 -1.78
CA GLY A 624 -58.11 16.56 -2.71
C GLY A 624 -58.93 17.83 -2.66
N ALA A 625 -58.26 18.96 -2.80
CA ALA A 625 -58.81 20.29 -2.97
C ALA A 625 -57.96 21.10 -3.96
N GLY A 626 -58.42 22.26 -4.40
CA GLY A 626 -57.63 23.09 -5.31
C GLY A 626 -57.20 22.37 -6.60
N ASN A 627 -55.91 22.22 -6.79
CA ASN A 627 -55.30 21.52 -7.91
C ASN A 627 -55.02 20.01 -7.65
N GLY A 628 -55.39 19.51 -6.50
CA GLY A 628 -55.18 18.12 -6.07
C GLY A 628 -54.25 17.99 -4.87
N ALA A 629 -54.53 17.02 -4.00
CA ALA A 629 -53.71 16.77 -2.80
C ALA A 629 -52.29 16.33 -3.21
N TRP A 630 -51.28 16.96 -2.64
CA TRP A 630 -49.88 16.59 -2.89
C TRP A 630 -49.04 16.68 -1.62
N GLY A 631 -47.93 15.93 -1.60
CA GLY A 631 -46.96 16.04 -0.53
C GLY A 631 -45.69 15.24 -0.74
N LYS A 632 -44.77 15.48 0.18
CA LYS A 632 -43.45 14.88 0.24
C LYS A 632 -43.20 14.43 1.67
N ILE A 633 -42.54 13.27 1.84
CA ILE A 633 -42.09 12.76 3.14
C ILE A 633 -40.61 12.52 3.05
N ASP A 634 -39.85 12.96 4.06
CA ASP A 634 -38.39 12.87 4.08
C ASP A 634 -37.85 12.80 5.52
N ASP A 635 -36.57 12.43 5.66
CA ASP A 635 -35.81 12.42 6.91
C ASP A 635 -36.51 11.72 8.08
N ALA A 636 -36.60 10.42 7.98
CA ALA A 636 -37.07 9.54 9.03
C ALA A 636 -35.94 9.19 10.02
N LEU A 637 -36.20 9.29 11.33
CA LEU A 637 -35.23 9.00 12.38
C LEU A 637 -35.89 8.16 13.48
N LEU A 638 -35.37 6.97 13.72
CA LEU A 638 -35.67 6.16 14.91
C LEU A 638 -34.41 6.15 15.78
N ASN A 639 -34.43 6.88 16.88
CA ASN A 639 -33.31 6.95 17.79
C ASN A 639 -33.69 6.60 19.23
N SER A 640 -32.72 6.15 20.00
CA SER A 640 -32.83 5.88 21.41
C SER A 640 -33.05 7.18 22.19
N VAL A 641 -33.69 7.08 23.36
CA VAL A 641 -33.87 8.19 24.31
C VAL A 641 -33.54 7.73 25.73
N LYS A 642 -33.00 8.66 26.52
CA LYS A 642 -32.63 8.42 27.93
C LYS A 642 -33.86 8.12 28.79
#